data_6007a2ff4e938f88d80927172c25fe6f
#
_entry.id   6007a2ff4e938f88d80927172c25fe6f
#
_cell.length_a   1.000
_cell.length_b   1.000
_cell.length_c   1.000
_cell.angle_alpha   90.00
_cell.angle_beta   90.00
_cell.angle_gamma   90.00
#
_symmetry.space_group_name_H-M   'P 1'
#
loop_
_entity.id
_entity.type
_entity.pdbx_description
1 polymer ?
#
loop_
_entity_poly.entity_id
_entity_poly.type
_entity_poly.pdbx_seq_one_letter_code
_entity_poly.pdbx_strand_id
1 'polypeptide(L)'
;MNPNKYTQKSLDAVQEAQDLSLSYQNNCVEPEHLLYALVNDEGGVVPQLLTRMNVDANGVKAAALKFIEGMPRVTGSGREAGKIYVSADLDRVLTEAEAQAERMKDDYVSVEHLFLALVEKGSSGTAGIFRSFGVEKNRLLKALSDIRGNQRVSSRNPEETYDVLKKYGQDLVELARQNKLDPVIGRDSEIRNVIRILSRKTKNNPCLIGEPGVGKTAIAEGLALRIVRGDVPANLKDRKVFSLDMGALIAGAKYQGEFEERLKAVLNEVKKSEGRILLFIDEIHLIVGAGKTSGAMDAGNLLKPMLARGELHCIGATTLDEYSKYIEKDPALERRFQKVQVDEPTVEDTISILRGLKERYEVFHGVKIHDSALISAAVLSNRYITDRFLPDKAIDLVDEACAMIKTEMDSMPAEMDEISRSIMQHEIEEAALTKETDKLSQEHLAEIRRELAEMREKFDAMKAKWENEKKAITRVQDLRKEIENTNGEIEKAKREYNLNRAAELQYGKLPNLQKELEHEEELAEQAKNDSLLRDTVGEEEIAKIVARWTGIPVAKLVEGERQKILHLGETLHRRVIGQDEAVSRVTEAIMRSRAGINDPRKPLGSFLFLGPTGVGKTELAKALAEALFDDEHNIVRIDMSEYMEKHNVSRLIGAPPGYVGYEEGGQLTEAVRRKPYSVVLFDEVEKAHPDVFNVLLQILDDGRVTDSQGRTVDFKNTIIILTSNLGSQFILDGMNEDGTISDEARANVDSLLKRSFRPEFLNRLDEIVFYKQLTKDEIFGIIDLQTNDLRRRLKDKQLSLDITDEAKQLIVDSSYDPSFGARPLKRYIQRNLETLIAREILADSVHQGDTIHIGVKDGALAVC
;
A
#
# COMPACT_ATOMS: atom_id res chain seq x y z
N MET A 1 -55.42 1.46 7.33
CA MET A 1 -54.04 1.03 7.45
C MET A 1 -53.51 1.31 8.87
N ASN A 2 -52.95 0.33 9.56
CA ASN A 2 -52.30 0.50 10.84
C ASN A 2 -50.77 0.45 10.62
N PRO A 3 -50.07 1.57 10.69
CA PRO A 3 -48.63 1.62 10.40
C PRO A 3 -47.77 0.64 11.23
N ASN A 4 -48.22 0.26 12.40
CA ASN A 4 -47.54 -0.68 13.28
C ASN A 4 -47.55 -2.13 12.78
N LYS A 5 -48.39 -2.45 11.79
CA LYS A 5 -48.44 -3.78 11.17
C LYS A 5 -47.65 -3.89 9.89
N TYR A 6 -46.97 -2.84 9.45
CA TYR A 6 -46.21 -2.82 8.18
C TYR A 6 -44.72 -2.80 8.45
N THR A 7 -43.95 -3.43 7.57
CA THR A 7 -42.48 -3.33 7.57
C THR A 7 -42.05 -1.93 7.17
N GLN A 8 -40.79 -1.54 7.54
CA GLN A 8 -40.30 -0.21 7.22
C GLN A 8 -40.31 0.04 5.70
N LYS A 9 -39.85 -0.91 4.91
CA LYS A 9 -39.87 -0.80 3.44
C LYS A 9 -41.25 -0.72 2.83
N SER A 10 -42.24 -1.38 3.43
CA SER A 10 -43.62 -1.25 3.00
C SER A 10 -44.18 0.15 3.28
N LEU A 11 -43.82 0.75 4.42
CA LEU A 11 -44.18 2.13 4.73
C LEU A 11 -43.47 3.12 3.79
N ASP A 12 -42.20 2.92 3.53
CA ASP A 12 -41.41 3.76 2.61
C ASP A 12 -42.00 3.70 1.19
N ALA A 13 -42.36 2.51 0.68
CA ALA A 13 -43.00 2.36 -0.61
C ALA A 13 -44.39 3.07 -0.69
N VAL A 14 -45.17 3.03 0.38
CA VAL A 14 -46.46 3.76 0.44
C VAL A 14 -46.21 5.28 0.49
N GLN A 15 -45.19 5.72 1.21
CA GLN A 15 -44.79 7.13 1.25
C GLN A 15 -44.29 7.62 -0.12
N GLU A 16 -43.48 6.85 -0.80
CA GLU A 16 -43.01 7.17 -2.16
C GLU A 16 -44.17 7.23 -3.16
N ALA A 17 -45.12 6.31 -3.05
CA ALA A 17 -46.34 6.36 -3.85
C ALA A 17 -47.15 7.64 -3.61
N GLN A 18 -47.18 8.13 -2.37
CA GLN A 18 -47.85 9.41 -2.02
C GLN A 18 -47.09 10.60 -2.62
N ASP A 19 -45.78 10.62 -2.47
CA ASP A 19 -44.93 11.68 -2.99
C ASP A 19 -45.00 11.75 -4.52
N LEU A 20 -45.03 10.58 -5.17
CA LEU A 20 -45.21 10.49 -6.63
C LEU A 20 -46.57 11.05 -7.07
N SER A 21 -47.69 10.70 -6.38
CA SER A 21 -49.02 11.25 -6.66
C SER A 21 -49.04 12.77 -6.49
N LEU A 22 -48.30 13.32 -5.53
CA LEU A 22 -48.16 14.76 -5.33
C LEU A 22 -47.36 15.41 -6.47
N SER A 23 -46.26 14.82 -6.91
CA SER A 23 -45.39 15.35 -7.96
C SER A 23 -46.11 15.42 -9.32
N TYR A 24 -46.94 14.41 -9.62
CA TYR A 24 -47.75 14.36 -10.84
C TYR A 24 -49.12 15.08 -10.73
N GLN A 25 -49.40 15.69 -9.56
CA GLN A 25 -50.63 16.45 -9.29
C GLN A 25 -51.90 15.59 -9.45
N ASN A 26 -51.82 14.32 -9.12
CA ASN A 26 -53.00 13.44 -9.19
C ASN A 26 -53.93 13.66 -7.99
N ASN A 27 -55.21 13.36 -8.12
CA ASN A 27 -56.24 13.62 -7.11
C ASN A 27 -56.13 12.70 -5.89
N CYS A 28 -55.69 11.47 -6.09
CA CYS A 28 -55.53 10.45 -5.06
C CYS A 28 -54.38 9.52 -5.40
N VAL A 29 -53.94 8.78 -4.40
CA VAL A 29 -52.90 7.73 -4.60
C VAL A 29 -53.59 6.49 -5.14
N GLU A 30 -53.19 6.07 -6.34
CA GLU A 30 -53.72 4.92 -7.04
C GLU A 30 -52.77 3.70 -6.95
N PRO A 31 -53.25 2.46 -7.20
CA PRO A 31 -52.40 1.26 -7.21
C PRO A 31 -51.19 1.35 -8.12
N GLU A 32 -51.22 2.12 -9.19
CA GLU A 32 -50.14 2.33 -10.14
C GLU A 32 -48.97 3.11 -9.50
N HIS A 33 -49.25 4.07 -8.60
CA HIS A 33 -48.20 4.78 -7.84
C HIS A 33 -47.48 3.82 -6.91
N LEU A 34 -48.23 2.92 -6.23
CA LEU A 34 -47.64 1.90 -5.36
C LEU A 34 -46.83 0.88 -6.18
N LEU A 35 -47.31 0.47 -7.36
CA LEU A 35 -46.59 -0.41 -8.26
C LEU A 35 -45.24 0.20 -8.68
N TYR A 36 -45.26 1.48 -9.07
CA TYR A 36 -44.05 2.19 -9.43
C TYR A 36 -43.03 2.23 -8.27
N ALA A 37 -43.47 2.63 -7.08
CA ALA A 37 -42.64 2.72 -5.88
C ALA A 37 -42.02 1.36 -5.53
N LEU A 38 -42.78 0.26 -5.59
CA LEU A 38 -42.30 -1.09 -5.30
C LEU A 38 -41.26 -1.60 -6.33
N VAL A 39 -41.38 -1.18 -7.59
CA VAL A 39 -40.45 -1.59 -8.65
C VAL A 39 -39.23 -0.65 -8.72
N ASN A 40 -39.34 0.59 -8.21
CA ASN A 40 -38.29 1.59 -8.22
C ASN A 40 -37.22 1.35 -7.16
N ASP A 41 -37.45 0.56 -6.12
CA ASP A 41 -36.47 0.21 -5.09
C ASP A 41 -35.35 -0.66 -5.70
N GLU A 42 -34.24 -0.03 -6.16
CA GLU A 42 -33.10 -0.72 -6.74
C GLU A 42 -32.49 -1.70 -5.72
N GLY A 43 -32.54 -2.99 -6.03
CA GLY A 43 -32.14 -4.05 -5.09
C GLY A 43 -33.23 -4.54 -4.15
N GLY A 44 -34.45 -3.98 -4.23
CA GLY A 44 -35.63 -4.44 -3.48
C GLY A 44 -36.10 -5.84 -3.89
N VAL A 45 -37.00 -6.41 -3.07
CA VAL A 45 -37.55 -7.76 -3.28
C VAL A 45 -38.37 -7.85 -4.57
N VAL A 46 -39.15 -6.80 -4.91
CA VAL A 46 -40.02 -6.82 -6.07
C VAL A 46 -39.30 -6.87 -7.41
N PRO A 47 -38.26 -6.05 -7.68
CA PRO A 47 -37.39 -6.22 -8.86
C PRO A 47 -36.75 -7.61 -8.94
N GLN A 48 -36.31 -8.18 -7.83
CA GLN A 48 -35.73 -9.53 -7.80
C GLN A 48 -36.76 -10.61 -8.14
N LEU A 49 -38.01 -10.49 -7.66
CA LEU A 49 -39.13 -11.36 -8.02
C LEU A 49 -39.39 -11.33 -9.53
N LEU A 50 -39.48 -10.12 -10.10
CA LEU A 50 -39.67 -9.93 -11.54
C LEU A 50 -38.53 -10.55 -12.36
N THR A 51 -37.28 -10.34 -11.96
CA THR A 51 -36.12 -10.94 -12.64
C THR A 51 -36.16 -12.46 -12.58
N ARG A 52 -36.52 -13.07 -11.46
CA ARG A 52 -36.66 -14.53 -11.33
C ARG A 52 -37.80 -15.11 -12.17
N MET A 53 -38.81 -14.29 -12.43
CA MET A 53 -39.91 -14.65 -13.32
C MET A 53 -39.57 -14.43 -14.81
N ASN A 54 -38.33 -14.01 -15.15
CA ASN A 54 -37.90 -13.56 -16.47
C ASN A 54 -38.79 -12.42 -17.02
N VAL A 55 -39.14 -11.47 -16.14
CA VAL A 55 -39.93 -10.26 -16.49
C VAL A 55 -38.97 -9.05 -16.39
N ASP A 56 -39.03 -8.19 -17.40
CA ASP A 56 -38.27 -6.94 -17.40
C ASP A 56 -38.84 -5.94 -16.39
N ALA A 57 -38.17 -5.78 -15.26
CA ALA A 57 -38.54 -4.85 -14.20
C ALA A 57 -38.55 -3.39 -14.67
N ASN A 58 -37.58 -2.99 -15.52
CA ASN A 58 -37.54 -1.64 -16.08
C ASN A 58 -38.69 -1.38 -17.04
N GLY A 59 -39.11 -2.39 -17.81
CA GLY A 59 -40.29 -2.32 -18.64
C GLY A 59 -41.58 -2.14 -17.85
N VAL A 60 -41.72 -2.87 -16.72
CA VAL A 60 -42.88 -2.71 -15.81
C VAL A 60 -42.89 -1.32 -15.19
N LYS A 61 -41.71 -0.84 -14.72
CA LYS A 61 -41.54 0.51 -14.15
C LYS A 61 -41.96 1.59 -15.17
N ALA A 62 -41.45 1.51 -16.41
CA ALA A 62 -41.78 2.45 -17.48
C ALA A 62 -43.26 2.43 -17.85
N ALA A 63 -43.90 1.25 -17.87
CA ALA A 63 -45.32 1.11 -18.13
C ALA A 63 -46.16 1.73 -17.01
N ALA A 64 -45.82 1.54 -15.74
CA ALA A 64 -46.49 2.17 -14.59
C ALA A 64 -46.35 3.70 -14.66
N LEU A 65 -45.16 4.21 -14.95
CA LEU A 65 -44.90 5.64 -15.10
C LEU A 65 -45.75 6.26 -16.21
N LYS A 66 -45.75 5.62 -17.39
CA LYS A 66 -46.57 6.07 -18.54
C LYS A 66 -48.05 6.13 -18.22
N PHE A 67 -48.56 5.20 -17.41
CA PHE A 67 -49.93 5.18 -16.97
C PHE A 67 -50.22 6.37 -16.01
N ILE A 68 -49.30 6.62 -15.05
CA ILE A 68 -49.41 7.74 -14.11
C ILE A 68 -49.36 9.08 -14.84
N GLU A 69 -48.52 9.25 -15.86
CA GLU A 69 -48.44 10.44 -16.70
C GLU A 69 -49.76 10.72 -17.46
N GLY A 70 -50.47 9.68 -17.80
CA GLY A 70 -51.81 9.77 -18.46
C GLY A 70 -52.98 10.02 -17.53
N MET A 71 -52.79 10.02 -16.20
CA MET A 71 -53.86 10.26 -15.24
C MET A 71 -54.31 11.74 -15.21
N PRO A 72 -55.58 12.02 -14.86
CA PRO A 72 -56.08 13.37 -14.70
C PRO A 72 -55.31 14.17 -13.66
N ARG A 73 -54.85 15.36 -14.04
CA ARG A 73 -54.16 16.28 -13.12
C ARG A 73 -55.12 17.32 -12.58
N VAL A 74 -55.04 17.59 -11.28
CA VAL A 74 -55.84 18.62 -10.62
C VAL A 74 -55.02 19.88 -10.42
N THR A 75 -55.33 20.90 -11.19
CA THR A 75 -54.72 22.24 -11.12
C THR A 75 -55.76 23.22 -10.58
N GLY A 76 -55.59 23.76 -9.36
CA GLY A 76 -56.44 24.79 -8.82
C GLY A 76 -56.58 24.80 -7.26
N SER A 77 -57.25 25.82 -6.71
CA SER A 77 -57.37 26.12 -5.27
C SER A 77 -58.23 25.13 -4.45
N GLY A 78 -58.67 24.03 -5.06
CA GLY A 78 -59.48 23.01 -4.39
C GLY A 78 -58.72 21.94 -3.61
N ARG A 79 -57.36 22.01 -3.59
CA ARG A 79 -56.52 21.06 -2.86
C ARG A 79 -56.24 21.59 -1.46
N GLU A 80 -56.80 20.98 -0.43
CA GLU A 80 -56.34 21.28 0.94
C GLU A 80 -54.91 20.87 1.12
N ALA A 81 -54.03 21.79 1.40
CA ALA A 81 -52.59 21.52 1.63
C ALA A 81 -52.42 20.51 2.79
N GLY A 82 -51.85 19.36 2.50
CA GLY A 82 -51.55 18.32 3.51
C GLY A 82 -52.54 17.17 3.61
N LYS A 83 -53.65 17.16 2.87
CA LYS A 83 -54.56 16.00 2.80
C LYS A 83 -54.34 15.20 1.53
N ILE A 84 -53.91 13.96 1.66
CA ILE A 84 -53.71 13.01 0.57
C ILE A 84 -54.85 11.96 0.68
N TYR A 85 -55.61 11.78 -0.39
CA TYR A 85 -56.68 10.78 -0.45
C TYR A 85 -56.14 9.48 -1.08
N VAL A 86 -56.49 8.37 -0.46
CA VAL A 86 -56.24 7.02 -0.98
C VAL A 86 -57.45 6.61 -1.82
N SER A 87 -57.23 6.08 -3.01
CA SER A 87 -58.35 5.59 -3.85
C SER A 87 -58.98 4.33 -3.24
N ALA A 88 -60.24 4.07 -3.59
CA ALA A 88 -60.92 2.85 -3.16
C ALA A 88 -60.26 1.58 -3.65
N ASP A 89 -59.55 1.67 -4.79
CA ASP A 89 -58.80 0.55 -5.36
C ASP A 89 -57.53 0.29 -4.56
N LEU A 90 -56.80 1.35 -4.16
CA LEU A 90 -55.60 1.18 -3.32
C LEU A 90 -55.98 0.71 -1.91
N ASP A 91 -57.10 1.19 -1.34
CA ASP A 91 -57.54 0.74 -0.02
C ASP A 91 -57.90 -0.76 -0.03
N ARG A 92 -58.50 -1.25 -1.14
CA ARG A 92 -58.71 -2.69 -1.35
C ARG A 92 -57.40 -3.48 -1.43
N VAL A 93 -56.39 -2.94 -2.10
CA VAL A 93 -55.05 -3.58 -2.19
C VAL A 93 -54.40 -3.66 -0.81
N LEU A 94 -54.42 -2.57 -0.02
CA LEU A 94 -53.85 -2.57 1.34
C LEU A 94 -54.57 -3.56 2.25
N THR A 95 -55.91 -3.65 2.16
CA THR A 95 -56.72 -4.61 2.93
C THR A 95 -56.42 -6.05 2.53
N GLU A 96 -56.27 -6.33 1.23
CA GLU A 96 -55.87 -7.65 0.74
C GLU A 96 -54.44 -7.99 1.18
N ALA A 97 -53.51 -7.02 1.20
CA ALA A 97 -52.14 -7.25 1.69
C ALA A 97 -52.12 -7.68 3.17
N GLU A 98 -52.95 -7.06 4.02
CA GLU A 98 -53.14 -7.49 5.41
C GLU A 98 -53.70 -8.92 5.50
N ALA A 99 -54.70 -9.27 4.67
CA ALA A 99 -55.22 -10.64 4.59
C ALA A 99 -54.21 -11.66 4.09
N GLN A 100 -53.35 -11.30 3.14
CA GLN A 100 -52.25 -12.17 2.66
C GLN A 100 -51.21 -12.44 3.76
N ALA A 101 -50.81 -11.42 4.52
CA ALA A 101 -49.91 -11.58 5.65
C ALA A 101 -50.49 -12.55 6.71
N GLU A 102 -51.76 -12.43 7.04
CA GLU A 102 -52.44 -13.37 7.96
C GLU A 102 -52.50 -14.81 7.41
N ARG A 103 -52.79 -14.98 6.11
CA ARG A 103 -52.78 -16.31 5.45
C ARG A 103 -51.40 -16.95 5.47
N MET A 104 -50.35 -16.15 5.32
CA MET A 104 -48.95 -16.61 5.37
C MET A 104 -48.42 -16.75 6.81
N LYS A 105 -49.27 -16.36 7.83
CA LYS A 105 -48.92 -16.36 9.26
C LYS A 105 -47.71 -15.47 9.56
N ASP A 106 -47.67 -14.31 8.94
CA ASP A 106 -46.69 -13.26 9.13
C ASP A 106 -47.20 -12.19 10.09
N ASP A 107 -46.29 -11.66 10.93
CA ASP A 107 -46.64 -10.67 11.94
C ASP A 107 -46.72 -9.24 11.33
N TYR A 108 -46.06 -9.03 10.20
CA TYR A 108 -46.02 -7.74 9.50
C TYR A 108 -46.35 -7.88 8.02
N VAL A 109 -46.93 -6.83 7.44
CA VAL A 109 -47.17 -6.69 6.00
C VAL A 109 -45.92 -6.16 5.34
N SER A 110 -45.28 -6.95 4.49
CA SER A 110 -44.05 -6.63 3.77
C SER A 110 -44.32 -6.26 2.30
N VAL A 111 -43.30 -5.82 1.57
CA VAL A 111 -43.43 -5.38 0.17
C VAL A 111 -43.94 -6.48 -0.75
N GLU A 112 -43.65 -7.75 -0.49
CA GLU A 112 -44.15 -8.90 -1.25
C GLU A 112 -45.67 -9.09 -1.04
N HIS A 113 -46.20 -8.81 0.16
CA HIS A 113 -47.65 -8.86 0.38
C HIS A 113 -48.37 -7.75 -0.39
N LEU A 114 -47.77 -6.54 -0.41
CA LEU A 114 -48.28 -5.43 -1.22
C LEU A 114 -48.28 -5.76 -2.71
N PHE A 115 -47.16 -6.35 -3.21
CA PHE A 115 -47.06 -6.73 -4.62
C PHE A 115 -48.00 -7.86 -4.99
N LEU A 116 -48.19 -8.87 -4.13
CA LEU A 116 -49.13 -9.96 -4.33
C LEU A 116 -50.58 -9.45 -4.36
N ALA A 117 -50.92 -8.53 -3.43
CA ALA A 117 -52.23 -7.90 -3.39
C ALA A 117 -52.52 -7.04 -4.64
N LEU A 118 -51.48 -6.35 -5.19
CA LEU A 118 -51.61 -5.63 -6.47
C LEU A 118 -51.90 -6.56 -7.63
N VAL A 119 -51.28 -7.74 -7.68
CA VAL A 119 -51.53 -8.75 -8.72
C VAL A 119 -52.94 -9.31 -8.59
N GLU A 120 -53.51 -9.47 -7.37
CA GLU A 120 -54.86 -10.05 -7.15
C GLU A 120 -55.97 -9.03 -7.24
N LYS A 121 -55.79 -7.86 -6.68
CA LYS A 121 -56.86 -6.85 -6.44
C LYS A 121 -56.49 -5.46 -6.94
N GLY A 122 -55.48 -5.33 -7.74
CA GLY A 122 -55.09 -4.04 -8.32
C GLY A 122 -56.18 -3.48 -9.25
N SER A 123 -55.96 -2.26 -9.72
CA SER A 123 -56.83 -1.56 -10.68
C SER A 123 -56.84 -2.24 -12.04
N SER A 124 -57.74 -1.77 -12.92
CA SER A 124 -57.71 -2.20 -14.34
C SER A 124 -56.40 -1.83 -15.04
N GLY A 125 -55.75 -0.73 -14.63
CA GLY A 125 -54.46 -0.29 -15.14
C GLY A 125 -53.33 -1.24 -14.74
N THR A 126 -53.20 -1.52 -13.46
CA THR A 126 -52.18 -2.48 -12.96
C THR A 126 -52.39 -3.87 -13.53
N ALA A 127 -53.68 -4.35 -13.64
CA ALA A 127 -54.01 -5.63 -14.26
C ALA A 127 -53.60 -5.67 -15.76
N GLY A 128 -53.76 -4.55 -16.48
CA GLY A 128 -53.33 -4.39 -17.87
C GLY A 128 -51.79 -4.52 -17.99
N ILE A 129 -51.06 -3.85 -17.12
CA ILE A 129 -49.59 -3.93 -17.07
C ILE A 129 -49.17 -5.38 -16.78
N PHE A 130 -49.67 -6.03 -15.76
CA PHE A 130 -49.31 -7.39 -15.40
C PHE A 130 -49.58 -8.40 -16.50
N ARG A 131 -50.70 -8.26 -17.26
CA ARG A 131 -50.99 -9.11 -18.43
C ARG A 131 -50.00 -8.90 -19.56
N SER A 132 -49.61 -7.66 -19.83
CA SER A 132 -48.67 -7.35 -20.91
C SER A 132 -47.25 -7.95 -20.68
N PHE A 133 -46.86 -8.04 -19.40
CA PHE A 133 -45.57 -8.61 -18.99
C PHE A 133 -45.62 -10.08 -18.51
N GLY A 134 -46.84 -10.71 -18.51
CA GLY A 134 -47.00 -12.11 -18.11
C GLY A 134 -46.78 -12.37 -16.62
N VAL A 135 -47.09 -11.37 -15.76
CA VAL A 135 -47.04 -11.52 -14.31
C VAL A 135 -48.32 -12.19 -13.82
N GLU A 136 -48.16 -13.45 -13.39
CA GLU A 136 -49.26 -14.29 -12.87
C GLU A 136 -49.03 -14.67 -11.41
N LYS A 137 -50.11 -14.76 -10.62
CA LYS A 137 -50.08 -15.12 -9.20
C LYS A 137 -49.27 -16.40 -8.91
N ASN A 138 -49.51 -17.47 -9.68
CA ASN A 138 -48.87 -18.75 -9.44
C ASN A 138 -47.36 -18.71 -9.69
N ARG A 139 -46.94 -17.97 -10.72
CA ARG A 139 -45.50 -17.74 -11.01
C ARG A 139 -44.87 -16.88 -9.93
N LEU A 140 -45.58 -15.85 -9.44
CA LEU A 140 -45.12 -14.99 -8.35
C LEU A 140 -44.96 -15.75 -7.04
N LEU A 141 -45.93 -16.58 -6.65
CA LEU A 141 -45.84 -17.39 -5.44
C LEU A 141 -44.66 -18.39 -5.48
N LYS A 142 -44.38 -18.96 -6.65
CA LYS A 142 -43.24 -19.82 -6.84
C LYS A 142 -41.92 -19.04 -6.68
N ALA A 143 -41.78 -17.90 -7.35
CA ALA A 143 -40.62 -17.04 -7.24
C ALA A 143 -40.40 -16.54 -5.80
N LEU A 144 -41.52 -16.22 -5.09
CA LEU A 144 -41.48 -15.80 -3.69
C LEU A 144 -41.00 -16.94 -2.76
N SER A 145 -41.49 -18.17 -3.00
CA SER A 145 -41.01 -19.35 -2.26
C SER A 145 -39.52 -19.61 -2.47
N ASP A 146 -39.03 -19.34 -3.66
CA ASP A 146 -37.58 -19.51 -4.00
C ASP A 146 -36.69 -18.43 -3.34
N ILE A 147 -37.20 -17.20 -3.12
CA ILE A 147 -36.47 -16.09 -2.49
C ILE A 147 -36.58 -16.16 -0.96
N ARG A 148 -37.78 -16.35 -0.47
CA ARG A 148 -38.09 -16.29 0.96
C ARG A 148 -37.88 -17.62 1.67
N GLY A 149 -37.94 -18.74 0.96
CA GLY A 149 -37.95 -20.09 1.56
C GLY A 149 -39.12 -20.24 2.55
N ASN A 150 -38.85 -20.82 3.74
CA ASN A 150 -39.85 -20.96 4.81
C ASN A 150 -39.76 -19.89 5.91
N GLN A 151 -39.13 -18.73 5.61
CA GLN A 151 -39.02 -17.67 6.62
C GLN A 151 -40.33 -16.93 6.81
N ARG A 152 -40.67 -16.55 8.06
CA ARG A 152 -41.80 -15.72 8.44
C ARG A 152 -41.33 -14.28 8.63
N VAL A 153 -42.18 -13.33 8.27
CA VAL A 153 -41.97 -11.90 8.53
C VAL A 153 -42.30 -11.61 10.00
N SER A 154 -41.32 -11.76 10.86
CA SER A 154 -41.45 -11.57 12.32
C SER A 154 -40.75 -10.30 12.83
N SER A 155 -40.09 -9.54 11.96
CA SER A 155 -39.40 -8.26 12.28
C SER A 155 -39.89 -7.14 11.38
N ARG A 156 -39.55 -5.89 11.73
CA ARG A 156 -39.93 -4.72 10.90
C ARG A 156 -39.04 -4.57 9.64
N ASN A 157 -37.91 -5.26 9.57
CA ASN A 157 -37.00 -5.23 8.43
C ASN A 157 -36.65 -6.66 7.92
N PRO A 158 -37.66 -7.47 7.52
CA PRO A 158 -37.46 -8.85 7.08
C PRO A 158 -36.74 -8.93 5.71
N GLU A 159 -36.91 -7.91 4.89
CA GLU A 159 -36.35 -7.84 3.53
C GLU A 159 -34.82 -7.79 3.55
N GLU A 160 -34.22 -7.35 4.65
CA GLU A 160 -32.76 -7.38 4.84
C GLU A 160 -32.22 -8.81 5.03
N THR A 161 -33.09 -9.76 5.36
CA THR A 161 -32.72 -11.16 5.61
C THR A 161 -32.92 -12.08 4.39
N TYR A 162 -33.48 -11.59 3.28
CA TYR A 162 -33.66 -12.36 2.06
C TYR A 162 -32.38 -12.38 1.23
N ASP A 163 -32.04 -13.55 0.66
CA ASP A 163 -30.81 -13.82 -0.12
C ASP A 163 -29.50 -13.42 0.61
N VAL A 164 -29.54 -13.57 1.96
CA VAL A 164 -28.51 -13.11 2.92
C VAL A 164 -27.10 -13.53 2.51
N LEU A 165 -26.94 -14.76 2.01
CA LEU A 165 -25.65 -15.28 1.62
C LEU A 165 -25.04 -14.48 0.47
N LYS A 166 -25.84 -14.09 -0.55
CA LYS A 166 -25.30 -13.28 -1.65
C LYS A 166 -25.01 -11.84 -1.27
N LYS A 167 -25.74 -11.33 -0.27
CA LYS A 167 -25.62 -9.96 0.19
C LYS A 167 -24.40 -9.75 1.10
N TYR A 168 -24.07 -10.73 1.94
CA TYR A 168 -23.06 -10.62 2.97
C TYR A 168 -21.86 -11.55 2.77
N GLY A 169 -21.63 -12.01 1.55
CA GLY A 169 -20.46 -12.79 1.25
C GLY A 169 -20.46 -13.43 -0.13
N GLN A 170 -19.50 -14.29 -0.38
CA GLN A 170 -19.24 -14.88 -1.68
C GLN A 170 -19.04 -16.41 -1.57
N ASP A 171 -19.58 -17.15 -2.54
CA ASP A 171 -19.34 -18.59 -2.68
C ASP A 171 -18.04 -18.82 -3.48
N LEU A 172 -16.94 -19.13 -2.76
CA LEU A 172 -15.62 -19.34 -3.37
C LEU A 172 -15.61 -20.52 -4.34
N VAL A 173 -16.43 -21.56 -4.10
CA VAL A 173 -16.54 -22.70 -5.01
C VAL A 173 -17.20 -22.30 -6.33
N GLU A 174 -18.19 -21.42 -6.28
CA GLU A 174 -18.81 -20.88 -7.48
C GLU A 174 -17.86 -19.96 -8.26
N LEU A 175 -17.09 -19.10 -7.56
CA LEU A 175 -16.03 -18.29 -8.17
C LEU A 175 -14.95 -19.17 -8.82
N ALA A 176 -14.55 -20.26 -8.15
CA ALA A 176 -13.61 -21.24 -8.69
C ALA A 176 -14.15 -21.91 -9.95
N ARG A 177 -15.47 -22.24 -10.00
CA ARG A 177 -16.12 -22.76 -11.20
C ARG A 177 -16.13 -21.77 -12.35
N GLN A 178 -16.27 -20.49 -12.04
CA GLN A 178 -16.24 -19.40 -13.02
C GLN A 178 -14.80 -18.98 -13.42
N ASN A 179 -13.77 -19.64 -12.88
CA ASN A 179 -12.35 -19.34 -13.09
C ASN A 179 -11.94 -17.91 -12.67
N LYS A 180 -12.62 -17.36 -11.65
CA LYS A 180 -12.37 -16.01 -11.13
C LYS A 180 -11.41 -15.96 -9.96
N LEU A 181 -11.03 -17.14 -9.39
CA LEU A 181 -10.05 -17.23 -8.34
C LEU A 181 -8.64 -17.37 -8.92
N ASP A 182 -7.67 -16.76 -8.22
CA ASP A 182 -6.26 -16.88 -8.57
C ASP A 182 -5.71 -18.30 -8.28
N PRO A 183 -4.70 -18.76 -9.02
CA PRO A 183 -4.06 -20.02 -8.72
C PRO A 183 -3.31 -19.93 -7.39
N VAL A 184 -3.54 -20.87 -6.49
CA VAL A 184 -2.87 -20.94 -5.20
C VAL A 184 -1.65 -21.85 -5.31
N ILE A 185 -0.48 -21.28 -5.02
CA ILE A 185 0.83 -21.93 -5.15
C ILE A 185 1.55 -21.91 -3.81
N GLY A 186 2.27 -22.98 -3.49
CA GLY A 186 3.13 -23.07 -2.30
C GLY A 186 2.39 -23.27 -0.97
N ARG A 187 1.06 -23.51 -0.98
CA ARG A 187 0.23 -23.71 0.23
C ARG A 187 -0.40 -25.11 0.34
N ASP A 188 0.18 -26.10 -0.33
CA ASP A 188 -0.36 -27.46 -0.37
C ASP A 188 -0.39 -28.15 0.99
N SER A 189 0.60 -27.93 1.84
CA SER A 189 0.71 -28.50 3.19
C SER A 189 -0.40 -27.96 4.10
N GLU A 190 -0.63 -26.66 4.08
CA GLU A 190 -1.64 -25.98 4.89
C GLU A 190 -3.05 -26.36 4.44
N ILE A 191 -3.30 -26.39 3.11
CA ILE A 191 -4.60 -26.83 2.57
C ILE A 191 -4.89 -28.30 2.96
N ARG A 192 -3.90 -29.21 2.85
CA ARG A 192 -4.05 -30.60 3.30
C ARG A 192 -4.34 -30.69 4.80
N ASN A 193 -3.69 -29.84 5.61
CA ASN A 193 -3.93 -29.78 7.04
C ASN A 193 -5.35 -29.28 7.35
N VAL A 194 -5.83 -28.24 6.64
CA VAL A 194 -7.22 -27.76 6.73
C VAL A 194 -8.20 -28.86 6.37
N ILE A 195 -8.00 -29.59 5.27
CA ILE A 195 -8.84 -30.72 4.84
C ILE A 195 -8.87 -31.82 5.92
N ARG A 196 -7.70 -32.14 6.50
CA ARG A 196 -7.58 -33.12 7.57
C ARG A 196 -8.36 -32.69 8.81
N ILE A 197 -8.28 -31.42 9.21
CA ILE A 197 -9.00 -30.91 10.38
C ILE A 197 -10.50 -30.93 10.13
N LEU A 198 -10.98 -30.45 8.97
CA LEU A 198 -12.41 -30.46 8.59
C LEU A 198 -13.02 -31.88 8.58
N SER A 199 -12.19 -32.92 8.40
CA SER A 199 -12.63 -34.32 8.40
C SER A 199 -12.61 -34.95 9.79
N ARG A 200 -12.22 -34.24 10.86
CA ARG A 200 -12.23 -34.77 12.25
C ARG A 200 -13.63 -34.77 12.82
N LYS A 201 -13.83 -35.68 13.83
CA LYS A 201 -15.08 -35.74 14.55
C LYS A 201 -15.27 -34.60 15.57
N THR A 202 -14.17 -34.11 16.13
CA THR A 202 -14.11 -33.00 17.12
C THR A 202 -12.97 -32.07 16.79
N LYS A 203 -13.03 -30.80 17.22
CA LYS A 203 -12.06 -29.76 16.87
C LYS A 203 -11.86 -29.69 15.33
N ASN A 204 -12.98 -29.70 14.61
CA ASN A 204 -13.03 -29.76 13.17
C ASN A 204 -13.15 -28.40 12.50
N ASN A 205 -12.90 -27.33 13.24
CA ASN A 205 -12.84 -25.97 12.70
C ASN A 205 -11.36 -25.51 12.68
N PRO A 206 -10.71 -25.41 11.52
CA PRO A 206 -9.37 -24.87 11.41
C PRO A 206 -9.38 -23.35 11.64
N CYS A 207 -8.35 -22.85 12.31
CA CYS A 207 -8.05 -21.44 12.42
C CYS A 207 -6.67 -21.16 11.81
N LEU A 208 -6.64 -20.45 10.72
CA LEU A 208 -5.41 -20.02 10.03
C LEU A 208 -4.78 -18.88 10.82
N ILE A 209 -3.57 -19.08 11.29
CA ILE A 209 -2.87 -18.12 12.14
C ILE A 209 -1.56 -17.73 11.47
N GLY A 210 -1.35 -16.44 11.25
CA GLY A 210 -0.13 -15.93 10.62
C GLY A 210 -0.18 -14.42 10.49
N GLU A 211 0.94 -13.84 10.12
CA GLU A 211 1.07 -12.40 9.93
C GLU A 211 0.16 -11.87 8.80
N PRO A 212 -0.14 -10.57 8.75
CA PRO A 212 -0.89 -9.97 7.63
C PRO A 212 -0.14 -10.19 6.32
N GLY A 213 -0.87 -10.45 5.22
CA GLY A 213 -0.28 -10.57 3.89
C GLY A 213 0.44 -11.90 3.58
N VAL A 214 0.49 -12.88 4.51
CA VAL A 214 1.13 -14.19 4.25
C VAL A 214 0.27 -15.14 3.39
N GLY A 215 -0.94 -14.76 3.00
CA GLY A 215 -1.81 -15.56 2.14
C GLY A 215 -2.77 -16.49 2.88
N LYS A 216 -3.29 -16.11 4.05
CA LYS A 216 -4.31 -16.90 4.78
C LYS A 216 -5.58 -17.11 3.98
N THR A 217 -6.09 -16.09 3.32
CA THR A 217 -7.29 -16.12 2.47
C THR A 217 -7.09 -17.04 1.27
N ALA A 218 -5.91 -17.03 0.65
CA ALA A 218 -5.55 -17.91 -0.46
C ALA A 218 -5.68 -19.41 -0.11
N ILE A 219 -5.50 -19.82 1.15
CA ILE A 219 -5.71 -21.21 1.59
C ILE A 219 -7.18 -21.63 1.48
N ALA A 220 -8.12 -20.72 1.80
CA ALA A 220 -9.56 -20.98 1.64
C ALA A 220 -9.95 -21.04 0.15
N GLU A 221 -9.37 -20.19 -0.67
CA GLU A 221 -9.53 -20.21 -2.13
C GLU A 221 -8.94 -21.49 -2.74
N GLY A 222 -7.75 -21.89 -2.29
CA GLY A 222 -7.12 -23.15 -2.67
C GLY A 222 -7.95 -24.39 -2.31
N LEU A 223 -8.62 -24.38 -1.15
CA LEU A 223 -9.57 -25.41 -0.79
C LEU A 223 -10.76 -25.43 -1.77
N ALA A 224 -11.31 -24.27 -2.12
CA ALA A 224 -12.41 -24.17 -3.09
C ALA A 224 -12.00 -24.71 -4.48
N LEU A 225 -10.79 -24.37 -4.95
CA LEU A 225 -10.23 -24.90 -6.19
C LEU A 225 -10.09 -26.43 -6.16
N ARG A 226 -9.62 -27.00 -5.05
CA ARG A 226 -9.54 -28.47 -4.89
C ARG A 226 -10.90 -29.15 -4.84
N ILE A 227 -11.90 -28.54 -4.21
CA ILE A 227 -13.30 -29.04 -4.24
C ILE A 227 -13.81 -29.12 -5.66
N VAL A 228 -13.60 -28.07 -6.48
CA VAL A 228 -14.03 -28.04 -7.89
C VAL A 228 -13.30 -29.11 -8.73
N ARG A 229 -12.02 -29.34 -8.47
CA ARG A 229 -11.22 -30.38 -9.15
C ARG A 229 -11.54 -31.80 -8.64
N GLY A 230 -12.29 -31.94 -7.54
CA GLY A 230 -12.59 -33.22 -6.92
C GLY A 230 -11.42 -33.83 -6.13
N ASP A 231 -10.35 -33.06 -5.89
CA ASP A 231 -9.15 -33.45 -5.14
C ASP A 231 -9.34 -33.24 -3.61
N VAL A 232 -10.46 -33.76 -3.11
CA VAL A 232 -10.82 -33.72 -1.69
C VAL A 232 -11.54 -35.03 -1.31
N PRO A 233 -11.52 -35.41 -0.01
CA PRO A 233 -12.28 -36.56 0.49
C PRO A 233 -13.77 -36.47 0.16
N ALA A 234 -14.46 -37.63 0.07
CA ALA A 234 -15.87 -37.73 -0.33
C ALA A 234 -16.81 -36.84 0.49
N ASN A 235 -16.52 -36.62 1.77
CA ASN A 235 -17.31 -35.77 2.65
C ASN A 235 -17.20 -34.25 2.37
N LEU A 236 -16.25 -33.84 1.52
CA LEU A 236 -16.05 -32.44 1.15
C LEU A 236 -16.40 -32.12 -0.31
N LYS A 237 -16.62 -33.14 -1.17
CA LYS A 237 -16.81 -32.95 -2.65
C LYS A 237 -18.00 -32.07 -3.01
N ASP A 238 -19.09 -32.15 -2.22
CA ASP A 238 -20.34 -31.41 -2.51
C ASP A 238 -20.52 -30.19 -1.62
N ARG A 239 -19.48 -29.81 -0.88
CA ARG A 239 -19.54 -28.65 0.01
C ARG A 239 -19.20 -27.36 -0.73
N LYS A 240 -19.79 -26.28 -0.24
CA LYS A 240 -19.50 -24.89 -0.64
C LYS A 240 -18.62 -24.25 0.41
N VAL A 241 -17.67 -23.43 -0.03
CA VAL A 241 -16.88 -22.57 0.86
C VAL A 241 -17.44 -21.17 0.70
N PHE A 242 -18.07 -20.67 1.74
CA PHE A 242 -18.69 -19.35 1.75
C PHE A 242 -17.83 -18.37 2.54
N SER A 243 -17.28 -17.37 1.88
CA SER A 243 -16.50 -16.30 2.52
C SER A 243 -17.43 -15.20 3.01
N LEU A 244 -17.44 -14.96 4.32
CA LEU A 244 -18.24 -13.94 4.97
C LEU A 244 -17.56 -12.58 4.85
N ASP A 245 -18.29 -11.59 4.35
CA ASP A 245 -17.84 -10.19 4.27
C ASP A 245 -18.27 -9.44 5.53
N MET A 246 -17.31 -9.27 6.44
CA MET A 246 -17.52 -8.53 7.70
C MET A 246 -17.80 -7.06 7.45
N GLY A 247 -17.18 -6.46 6.42
CA GLY A 247 -17.42 -5.06 6.04
C GLY A 247 -18.88 -4.83 5.61
N ALA A 248 -19.42 -5.70 4.75
CA ALA A 248 -20.81 -5.64 4.30
C ALA A 248 -21.83 -5.85 5.44
N LEU A 249 -21.49 -6.68 6.44
CA LEU A 249 -22.33 -6.89 7.62
C LEU A 249 -22.43 -5.64 8.50
N ILE A 250 -21.35 -4.89 8.63
CA ILE A 250 -21.23 -3.71 9.49
C ILE A 250 -21.71 -2.45 8.76
N ALA A 251 -21.47 -2.36 7.45
CA ALA A 251 -21.82 -1.20 6.65
C ALA A 251 -23.31 -0.86 6.72
N GLY A 252 -23.64 0.40 7.03
CA GLY A 252 -25.01 0.90 7.12
C GLY A 252 -25.81 0.42 8.33
N ALA A 253 -25.25 -0.38 9.24
CA ALA A 253 -25.90 -0.70 10.50
C ALA A 253 -25.86 0.52 11.43
N LYS A 254 -27.00 1.21 11.60
CA LYS A 254 -27.12 2.38 12.48
C LYS A 254 -27.17 2.00 13.96
N TYR A 255 -27.64 0.79 14.25
CA TYR A 255 -27.78 0.25 15.59
C TYR A 255 -27.14 -1.13 15.68
N GLN A 256 -26.57 -1.42 16.83
CA GLN A 256 -25.87 -2.68 17.10
C GLN A 256 -26.76 -3.93 16.89
N GLY A 257 -28.07 -3.84 17.16
CA GLY A 257 -29.01 -4.93 16.93
C GLY A 257 -29.13 -5.33 15.46
N GLU A 258 -28.92 -4.42 14.51
CA GLU A 258 -29.01 -4.71 13.08
C GLU A 258 -27.86 -5.62 12.61
N PHE A 259 -26.63 -5.39 13.07
CA PHE A 259 -25.50 -6.27 12.81
C PHE A 259 -25.75 -7.70 13.34
N GLU A 260 -26.25 -7.80 14.58
CA GLU A 260 -26.55 -9.10 15.19
C GLU A 260 -27.66 -9.84 14.42
N GLU A 261 -28.71 -9.15 13.97
CA GLU A 261 -29.77 -9.73 13.16
C GLU A 261 -29.26 -10.23 11.80
N ARG A 262 -28.41 -9.45 11.13
CA ARG A 262 -27.79 -9.84 9.87
C ARG A 262 -26.88 -11.06 10.02
N LEU A 263 -26.01 -11.07 11.03
CA LEU A 263 -25.14 -12.21 11.33
C LEU A 263 -25.98 -13.45 11.69
N LYS A 264 -27.00 -13.30 12.50
CA LYS A 264 -27.92 -14.37 12.89
C LYS A 264 -28.69 -14.95 11.69
N ALA A 265 -29.05 -14.10 10.74
CA ALA A 265 -29.69 -14.54 9.49
C ALA A 265 -28.73 -15.36 8.63
N VAL A 266 -27.46 -14.92 8.45
CA VAL A 266 -26.40 -15.70 7.76
C VAL A 266 -26.20 -17.06 8.45
N LEU A 267 -26.00 -17.07 9.78
CA LEU A 267 -25.77 -18.28 10.53
C LEU A 267 -26.94 -19.27 10.45
N ASN A 268 -28.18 -18.78 10.46
CA ASN A 268 -29.38 -19.60 10.30
C ASN A 268 -29.44 -20.23 8.90
N GLU A 269 -29.02 -19.51 7.86
CA GLU A 269 -29.01 -20.05 6.50
C GLU A 269 -27.92 -21.10 6.33
N VAL A 270 -26.73 -20.87 6.92
CA VAL A 270 -25.65 -21.85 6.98
C VAL A 270 -26.10 -23.11 7.75
N LYS A 271 -26.82 -22.95 8.86
CA LYS A 271 -27.38 -24.09 9.64
C LYS A 271 -28.40 -24.89 8.83
N LYS A 272 -29.30 -24.26 8.09
CA LYS A 272 -30.27 -24.92 7.22
C LYS A 272 -29.63 -25.77 6.11
N SER A 273 -28.41 -25.43 5.73
CA SER A 273 -27.65 -26.19 4.73
C SER A 273 -27.20 -27.57 5.21
N GLU A 274 -27.43 -27.92 6.48
CA GLU A 274 -27.05 -29.21 7.10
C GLU A 274 -25.58 -29.58 6.87
N GLY A 275 -24.70 -28.59 7.01
CA GLY A 275 -23.26 -28.73 6.86
C GLY A 275 -22.74 -28.75 5.43
N ARG A 276 -23.56 -28.45 4.43
CA ARG A 276 -23.10 -28.29 3.03
C ARG A 276 -22.27 -27.03 2.82
N ILE A 277 -22.44 -26.01 3.70
CA ILE A 277 -21.70 -24.77 3.65
C ILE A 277 -20.60 -24.78 4.73
N LEU A 278 -19.36 -24.56 4.30
CA LEU A 278 -18.21 -24.26 5.14
C LEU A 278 -18.07 -22.74 5.19
N LEU A 279 -18.23 -22.16 6.36
CA LEU A 279 -18.13 -20.71 6.53
C LEU A 279 -16.67 -20.30 6.69
N PHE A 280 -16.14 -19.51 5.79
CA PHE A 280 -14.84 -18.87 5.95
C PHE A 280 -15.04 -17.46 6.52
N ILE A 281 -14.35 -17.17 7.61
CA ILE A 281 -14.39 -15.88 8.31
C ILE A 281 -12.96 -15.36 8.38
N ASP A 282 -12.68 -14.37 7.55
CA ASP A 282 -11.44 -13.61 7.70
C ASP A 282 -11.55 -12.66 8.89
N GLU A 283 -10.45 -12.38 9.56
CA GLU A 283 -10.41 -11.57 10.78
C GLU A 283 -11.44 -12.01 11.84
N ILE A 284 -11.52 -13.33 12.12
CA ILE A 284 -12.49 -13.91 13.05
C ILE A 284 -12.49 -13.24 14.44
N HIS A 285 -11.39 -12.62 14.83
CA HIS A 285 -11.27 -11.84 16.05
C HIS A 285 -12.27 -10.66 16.14
N LEU A 286 -12.71 -10.09 14.99
CA LEU A 286 -13.72 -9.03 14.97
C LEU A 286 -15.06 -9.51 15.52
N ILE A 287 -15.43 -10.77 15.27
CA ILE A 287 -16.67 -11.34 15.79
C ILE A 287 -16.54 -11.67 17.28
N VAL A 288 -15.37 -12.15 17.71
CA VAL A 288 -15.12 -12.63 19.08
C VAL A 288 -14.78 -11.49 20.03
N GLY A 289 -14.15 -10.41 19.52
CA GLY A 289 -13.65 -9.29 20.31
C GLY A 289 -14.57 -8.07 20.41
N ALA A 290 -15.61 -7.98 19.60
CA ALA A 290 -16.45 -6.80 19.47
C ALA A 290 -17.25 -6.40 20.74
N GLY A 291 -17.17 -7.17 21.82
CA GLY A 291 -17.97 -6.98 23.04
C GLY A 291 -17.28 -6.36 24.23
N LYS A 292 -16.03 -5.93 24.17
CA LYS A 292 -15.28 -5.48 25.37
C LYS A 292 -15.33 -3.98 25.66
N THR A 293 -15.87 -3.17 24.78
CA THR A 293 -16.25 -1.78 25.11
C THR A 293 -17.63 -1.77 25.73
N SER A 294 -17.80 -1.09 26.84
CA SER A 294 -18.97 -1.10 27.71
C SER A 294 -20.31 -1.04 26.96
N GLY A 295 -21.08 -2.14 27.00
CA GLY A 295 -22.43 -2.24 26.46
C GLY A 295 -22.60 -3.03 25.17
N ALA A 296 -21.56 -3.58 24.59
CA ALA A 296 -21.64 -4.37 23.37
C ALA A 296 -21.83 -5.85 23.67
N MET A 297 -22.86 -6.51 23.10
CA MET A 297 -22.99 -7.96 23.16
C MET A 297 -21.95 -8.61 22.25
N ASP A 298 -21.26 -9.60 22.78
CA ASP A 298 -20.26 -10.39 22.09
C ASP A 298 -20.92 -11.28 21.02
N ALA A 299 -20.76 -10.92 19.72
CA ALA A 299 -21.27 -11.72 18.60
C ALA A 299 -20.69 -13.16 18.62
N GLY A 300 -19.57 -13.37 19.29
CA GLY A 300 -19.06 -14.70 19.62
C GLY A 300 -20.06 -15.57 20.37
N ASN A 301 -20.97 -15.00 21.16
CA ASN A 301 -22.01 -15.76 21.85
C ASN A 301 -23.04 -16.39 20.91
N LEU A 302 -23.19 -15.90 19.68
CA LEU A 302 -24.02 -16.51 18.65
C LEU A 302 -23.30 -17.70 17.99
N LEU A 303 -21.99 -17.63 17.80
CA LEU A 303 -21.17 -18.70 17.19
C LEU A 303 -20.94 -19.87 18.15
N LYS A 304 -20.65 -19.60 19.44
CA LYS A 304 -20.28 -20.62 20.45
C LYS A 304 -21.26 -21.78 20.54
N PRO A 305 -22.61 -21.59 20.64
CA PRO A 305 -23.55 -22.70 20.71
C PRO A 305 -23.58 -23.53 19.42
N MET A 306 -23.50 -22.93 18.26
CA MET A 306 -23.54 -23.60 16.97
C MET A 306 -22.27 -24.42 16.70
N LEU A 307 -21.09 -23.88 17.02
CA LEU A 307 -19.83 -24.60 17.00
C LEU A 307 -19.83 -25.75 18.01
N ALA A 308 -20.44 -25.57 19.20
CA ALA A 308 -20.50 -26.56 20.23
C ALA A 308 -21.38 -27.78 19.82
N ARG A 309 -22.46 -27.54 19.10
CA ARG A 309 -23.39 -28.59 18.64
C ARG A 309 -22.95 -29.20 17.30
N GLY A 310 -21.89 -28.67 16.63
CA GLY A 310 -21.48 -29.10 15.30
C GLY A 310 -22.47 -28.68 14.18
N GLU A 311 -23.30 -27.71 14.46
CA GLU A 311 -24.28 -27.15 13.52
C GLU A 311 -23.61 -26.19 12.51
N LEU A 312 -22.40 -25.69 12.85
CA LEU A 312 -21.57 -24.81 12.06
C LEU A 312 -20.19 -25.39 11.83
N HIS A 313 -19.74 -25.42 10.59
CA HIS A 313 -18.36 -25.68 10.22
C HIS A 313 -17.73 -24.38 9.76
N CYS A 314 -16.65 -23.98 10.44
CA CYS A 314 -16.02 -22.69 10.23
C CYS A 314 -14.51 -22.83 9.98
N ILE A 315 -14.01 -22.07 9.03
CA ILE A 315 -12.57 -21.82 8.83
C ILE A 315 -12.35 -20.37 9.25
N GLY A 316 -11.60 -20.15 10.33
CA GLY A 316 -11.23 -18.80 10.78
C GLY A 316 -9.86 -18.41 10.25
N ALA A 317 -9.62 -17.11 10.05
CA ALA A 317 -8.31 -16.55 9.82
C ALA A 317 -8.07 -15.37 10.76
N THR A 318 -6.85 -15.24 11.30
CA THR A 318 -6.47 -14.15 12.22
C THR A 318 -4.95 -14.08 12.35
N THR A 319 -4.43 -13.06 13.02
CA THR A 319 -3.02 -12.97 13.39
C THR A 319 -2.70 -13.78 14.66
N LEU A 320 -1.41 -13.97 14.93
CA LEU A 320 -0.96 -14.70 16.11
C LEU A 320 -1.37 -13.99 17.41
N ASP A 321 -1.18 -12.68 17.46
CA ASP A 321 -1.49 -11.86 18.62
C ASP A 321 -3.00 -11.81 18.91
N GLU A 322 -3.81 -11.66 17.87
CA GLU A 322 -5.26 -11.64 17.99
C GLU A 322 -5.82 -13.01 18.40
N TYR A 323 -5.25 -14.07 17.86
CA TYR A 323 -5.61 -15.43 18.29
C TYR A 323 -5.37 -15.61 19.79
N SER A 324 -4.19 -15.25 20.27
CA SER A 324 -3.84 -15.36 21.69
C SER A 324 -4.68 -14.46 22.58
N LYS A 325 -5.04 -13.26 22.08
CA LYS A 325 -5.80 -12.26 22.83
C LYS A 325 -7.30 -12.59 22.92
N TYR A 326 -7.89 -13.12 21.86
CA TYR A 326 -9.36 -13.26 21.75
C TYR A 326 -9.85 -14.71 21.75
N ILE A 327 -9.15 -15.65 21.11
CA ILE A 327 -9.61 -17.03 20.95
C ILE A 327 -9.02 -17.96 22.02
N GLU A 328 -7.74 -17.88 22.29
CA GLU A 328 -7.05 -18.74 23.28
C GLU A 328 -7.49 -18.47 24.71
N LYS A 329 -7.86 -17.21 25.01
CA LYS A 329 -8.41 -16.84 26.32
C LYS A 329 -9.85 -17.27 26.56
N ASP A 330 -10.55 -17.72 25.53
CA ASP A 330 -11.92 -18.22 25.60
C ASP A 330 -11.93 -19.76 25.55
N PRO A 331 -12.14 -20.46 26.69
CA PRO A 331 -12.08 -21.92 26.73
C PRO A 331 -13.10 -22.63 25.84
N ALA A 332 -14.20 -21.97 25.50
CA ALA A 332 -15.23 -22.53 24.62
C ALA A 332 -14.78 -22.53 23.15
N LEU A 333 -14.10 -21.48 22.71
CA LEU A 333 -13.56 -21.36 21.36
C LEU A 333 -12.26 -22.16 21.19
N GLU A 334 -11.34 -22.11 22.14
CA GLU A 334 -10.08 -22.85 22.11
C GLU A 334 -10.30 -24.38 21.95
N ARG A 335 -11.35 -24.93 22.59
CA ARG A 335 -11.73 -26.34 22.45
C ARG A 335 -12.36 -26.69 21.10
N ARG A 336 -12.72 -25.70 20.27
CA ARG A 336 -13.43 -25.89 18.99
C ARG A 336 -12.58 -25.61 17.78
N PHE A 337 -11.64 -24.66 17.89
CA PHE A 337 -10.70 -24.34 16.83
C PHE A 337 -9.40 -25.14 16.95
N GLN A 338 -8.86 -25.52 15.80
CA GLN A 338 -7.55 -26.13 15.67
C GLN A 338 -6.62 -25.18 14.91
N LYS A 339 -5.50 -24.83 15.54
CA LYS A 339 -4.48 -23.96 14.95
C LYS A 339 -3.89 -24.55 13.66
N VAL A 340 -3.77 -23.75 12.64
CA VAL A 340 -2.99 -24.01 11.42
C VAL A 340 -2.07 -22.83 11.24
N GLN A 341 -0.78 -23.02 11.50
CA GLN A 341 0.24 -22.01 11.32
C GLN A 341 0.42 -21.74 9.83
N VAL A 342 0.46 -20.47 9.45
CA VAL A 342 0.72 -19.99 8.09
C VAL A 342 1.92 -19.06 8.18
N ASP A 343 3.08 -19.62 7.88
CA ASP A 343 4.33 -18.88 7.93
C ASP A 343 4.54 -18.03 6.67
N GLU A 344 5.38 -17.00 6.77
CA GLU A 344 5.84 -16.23 5.63
C GLU A 344 6.56 -17.15 4.63
N PRO A 345 6.21 -17.11 3.33
CA PRO A 345 6.89 -17.93 2.33
C PRO A 345 8.33 -17.46 2.12
N THR A 346 9.19 -18.37 1.66
CA THR A 346 10.56 -18.02 1.26
C THR A 346 10.56 -17.12 0.01
N VAL A 347 11.71 -16.52 -0.30
CA VAL A 347 11.89 -15.75 -1.55
C VAL A 347 11.65 -16.64 -2.77
N GLU A 348 12.13 -17.89 -2.77
CA GLU A 348 11.96 -18.86 -3.85
C GLU A 348 10.48 -19.25 -4.05
N ASP A 349 9.77 -19.51 -2.93
CA ASP A 349 8.32 -19.75 -2.98
C ASP A 349 7.57 -18.54 -3.52
N THR A 350 7.96 -17.33 -3.10
CA THR A 350 7.36 -16.08 -3.57
C THR A 350 7.58 -15.88 -5.08
N ILE A 351 8.77 -16.14 -5.60
CA ILE A 351 9.03 -16.09 -7.05
C ILE A 351 8.09 -17.07 -7.78
N SER A 352 7.91 -18.27 -7.23
CA SER A 352 7.01 -19.25 -7.81
C SER A 352 5.56 -18.79 -7.80
N ILE A 353 5.11 -18.13 -6.73
CA ILE A 353 3.78 -17.52 -6.62
C ILE A 353 3.62 -16.42 -7.67
N LEU A 354 4.58 -15.50 -7.76
CA LEU A 354 4.54 -14.41 -8.74
C LEU A 354 4.50 -14.91 -10.19
N ARG A 355 5.27 -15.97 -10.50
CA ARG A 355 5.21 -16.61 -11.83
C ARG A 355 3.82 -17.19 -12.15
N GLY A 356 3.15 -17.75 -11.16
CA GLY A 356 1.77 -18.25 -11.32
C GLY A 356 0.72 -17.17 -11.47
N LEU A 357 0.96 -15.98 -10.96
CA LEU A 357 0.07 -14.82 -11.06
C LEU A 357 0.35 -13.97 -12.32
N LYS A 358 1.54 -14.11 -12.90
CA LYS A 358 2.06 -13.29 -14.00
C LYS A 358 1.05 -13.07 -15.13
N GLU A 359 0.52 -14.15 -15.71
CA GLU A 359 -0.39 -14.05 -16.87
C GLU A 359 -1.64 -13.23 -16.55
N ARG A 360 -2.19 -13.34 -15.33
CA ARG A 360 -3.37 -12.57 -14.91
C ARG A 360 -3.08 -11.08 -14.78
N TYR A 361 -1.93 -10.73 -14.19
CA TYR A 361 -1.51 -9.33 -14.10
C TYR A 361 -1.20 -8.74 -15.48
N GLU A 362 -0.56 -9.52 -16.37
CA GLU A 362 -0.31 -9.11 -17.75
C GLU A 362 -1.61 -8.81 -18.51
N VAL A 363 -2.63 -9.65 -18.35
CA VAL A 363 -3.94 -9.43 -18.98
C VAL A 363 -4.71 -8.28 -18.35
N PHE A 364 -4.70 -8.17 -17.01
CA PHE A 364 -5.42 -7.10 -16.30
C PHE A 364 -4.88 -5.71 -16.62
N HIS A 365 -3.56 -5.56 -16.61
CA HIS A 365 -2.90 -4.27 -16.88
C HIS A 365 -2.61 -4.05 -18.37
N GLY A 366 -2.55 -5.10 -19.16
CA GLY A 366 -2.19 -5.02 -20.58
C GLY A 366 -0.70 -4.74 -20.80
N VAL A 367 0.17 -5.18 -19.91
CA VAL A 367 1.61 -5.01 -19.95
C VAL A 367 2.33 -6.37 -19.96
N LYS A 368 3.58 -6.42 -20.38
CA LYS A 368 4.41 -7.62 -20.33
C LYS A 368 5.33 -7.56 -19.12
N ILE A 369 5.41 -8.65 -18.35
CA ILE A 369 6.25 -8.73 -17.16
C ILE A 369 7.44 -9.64 -17.43
N HIS A 370 8.67 -9.14 -17.27
CA HIS A 370 9.86 -9.96 -17.37
C HIS A 370 10.05 -10.83 -16.12
N ASP A 371 10.64 -12.02 -16.29
CA ASP A 371 10.94 -12.90 -15.13
C ASP A 371 11.92 -12.25 -14.16
N SER A 372 12.87 -11.44 -14.66
CA SER A 372 13.76 -10.64 -13.84
C SER A 372 13.02 -9.66 -12.91
N ALA A 373 11.91 -9.08 -13.37
CA ALA A 373 11.07 -8.21 -12.53
C ALA A 373 10.45 -8.97 -11.36
N LEU A 374 9.96 -10.19 -11.58
CA LEU A 374 9.40 -11.05 -10.53
C LEU A 374 10.45 -11.46 -9.49
N ILE A 375 11.64 -11.82 -9.97
CA ILE A 375 12.79 -12.13 -9.10
C ILE A 375 13.17 -10.89 -8.28
N SER A 376 13.31 -9.73 -8.93
CA SER A 376 13.65 -8.48 -8.27
C SER A 376 12.57 -8.07 -7.27
N ALA A 377 11.29 -8.21 -7.58
CA ALA A 377 10.19 -7.90 -6.67
C ALA A 377 10.27 -8.75 -5.39
N ALA A 378 10.51 -10.05 -5.50
CA ALA A 378 10.66 -10.93 -4.34
C ALA A 378 11.92 -10.61 -3.51
N VAL A 379 13.07 -10.44 -4.18
CA VAL A 379 14.35 -10.20 -3.51
C VAL A 379 14.40 -8.81 -2.87
N LEU A 380 14.03 -7.76 -3.63
CA LEU A 380 14.10 -6.38 -3.14
C LEU A 380 13.05 -6.11 -2.05
N SER A 381 11.82 -6.64 -2.19
CA SER A 381 10.82 -6.50 -1.13
C SER A 381 11.23 -7.19 0.15
N ASN A 382 11.79 -8.39 0.07
CA ASN A 382 12.28 -9.10 1.25
C ASN A 382 13.42 -8.36 1.95
N ARG A 383 14.30 -7.73 1.16
CA ARG A 383 15.48 -7.02 1.67
C ARG A 383 15.16 -5.63 2.20
N TYR A 384 14.30 -4.87 1.51
CA TYR A 384 14.12 -3.44 1.73
C TYR A 384 12.80 -3.05 2.39
N ILE A 385 11.77 -3.89 2.36
CA ILE A 385 10.46 -3.64 2.97
C ILE A 385 10.32 -4.55 4.18
N THR A 386 10.60 -4.01 5.38
CA THR A 386 10.66 -4.78 6.63
C THR A 386 9.37 -4.73 7.45
N ASP A 387 8.46 -3.82 7.14
CA ASP A 387 7.18 -3.62 7.84
C ASP A 387 6.01 -4.42 7.26
N ARG A 388 6.23 -5.17 6.18
CA ARG A 388 5.26 -6.02 5.49
C ARG A 388 5.86 -7.39 5.19
N PHE A 389 5.00 -8.37 4.95
CA PHE A 389 5.39 -9.78 4.77
C PHE A 389 5.22 -10.24 3.32
N LEU A 390 6.02 -11.25 2.93
CA LEU A 390 5.85 -11.96 1.68
C LEU A 390 4.60 -12.87 1.75
N PRO A 391 3.91 -13.14 0.63
CA PRO A 391 4.19 -12.66 -0.72
C PRO A 391 3.56 -11.30 -1.03
N ASP A 392 2.72 -10.75 -0.17
CA ASP A 392 1.88 -9.57 -0.38
C ASP A 392 2.69 -8.35 -0.85
N LYS A 393 3.77 -8.01 -0.12
CA LYS A 393 4.65 -6.89 -0.50
C LYS A 393 5.29 -7.04 -1.88
N ALA A 394 5.57 -8.26 -2.33
CA ALA A 394 6.15 -8.52 -3.64
C ALA A 394 5.07 -8.47 -4.75
N ILE A 395 3.87 -8.94 -4.45
CA ILE A 395 2.71 -8.85 -5.34
C ILE A 395 2.36 -7.38 -5.58
N ASP A 396 2.27 -6.59 -4.53
CA ASP A 396 1.97 -5.16 -4.61
C ASP A 396 3.01 -4.39 -5.44
N LEU A 397 4.30 -4.73 -5.32
CA LEU A 397 5.34 -4.12 -6.18
C LEU A 397 5.11 -4.40 -7.66
N VAL A 398 4.75 -5.64 -7.99
CA VAL A 398 4.46 -6.03 -9.38
C VAL A 398 3.19 -5.32 -9.88
N ASP A 399 2.15 -5.26 -9.05
CA ASP A 399 0.89 -4.59 -9.39
C ASP A 399 1.10 -3.09 -9.63
N GLU A 400 1.82 -2.40 -8.73
CA GLU A 400 2.12 -0.97 -8.89
C GLU A 400 3.02 -0.70 -10.09
N ALA A 401 4.00 -1.59 -10.39
CA ALA A 401 4.84 -1.46 -11.57
C ALA A 401 4.04 -1.60 -12.86
N CYS A 402 3.13 -2.55 -12.91
CA CYS A 402 2.22 -2.72 -14.05
C CYS A 402 1.30 -1.51 -14.20
N ALA A 403 0.74 -1.00 -13.10
CA ALA A 403 -0.11 0.19 -13.11
C ALA A 403 0.65 1.44 -13.55
N MET A 404 1.92 1.59 -13.13
CA MET A 404 2.79 2.70 -13.55
C MET A 404 3.01 2.68 -15.05
N ILE A 405 3.44 1.55 -15.62
CA ILE A 405 3.66 1.41 -17.07
C ILE A 405 2.36 1.63 -17.85
N LYS A 406 1.24 1.07 -17.38
CA LYS A 406 -0.08 1.30 -18.00
C LYS A 406 -0.44 2.79 -18.01
N THR A 407 -0.19 3.49 -16.93
CA THR A 407 -0.44 4.94 -16.85
C THR A 407 0.46 5.72 -17.80
N GLU A 408 1.73 5.32 -17.92
CA GLU A 408 2.67 5.91 -18.89
C GLU A 408 2.24 5.67 -20.33
N MET A 409 1.73 4.47 -20.67
CA MET A 409 1.19 4.15 -21.99
C MET A 409 -0.09 4.94 -22.33
N ASP A 410 -0.94 5.17 -21.33
CA ASP A 410 -2.20 5.88 -21.53
C ASP A 410 -2.03 7.41 -21.52
N SER A 411 -0.95 7.93 -20.97
CA SER A 411 -0.61 9.36 -20.91
C SER A 411 0.29 9.77 -22.08
N MET A 412 0.33 11.07 -22.34
CA MET A 412 1.28 11.64 -23.31
C MET A 412 2.72 11.47 -22.80
N PRO A 413 3.66 10.98 -23.61
CA PRO A 413 5.07 10.88 -23.24
C PRO A 413 5.65 12.23 -22.77
N ALA A 414 6.56 12.18 -21.78
CA ALA A 414 7.11 13.40 -21.17
C ALA A 414 7.76 14.35 -22.19
N GLU A 415 8.47 13.81 -23.18
CA GLU A 415 9.08 14.60 -24.26
C GLU A 415 8.05 15.34 -25.11
N MET A 416 6.89 14.72 -25.39
CA MET A 416 5.80 15.36 -26.12
C MET A 416 5.10 16.42 -25.27
N ASP A 417 4.92 16.18 -23.97
CA ASP A 417 4.32 17.14 -23.05
C ASP A 417 5.20 18.38 -22.91
N GLU A 418 6.52 18.23 -22.86
CA GLU A 418 7.48 19.34 -22.82
C GLU A 418 7.42 20.20 -24.10
N ILE A 419 7.41 19.55 -25.29
CA ILE A 419 7.25 20.26 -26.56
C ILE A 419 5.89 20.95 -26.62
N SER A 420 4.82 20.30 -26.16
CA SER A 420 3.47 20.88 -26.12
C SER A 420 3.41 22.13 -25.24
N ARG A 421 4.06 22.11 -24.07
CA ARG A 421 4.17 23.29 -23.18
C ARG A 421 4.98 24.41 -23.84
N SER A 422 6.09 24.06 -24.49
CA SER A 422 6.91 25.04 -25.22
C SER A 422 6.12 25.68 -26.36
N ILE A 423 5.37 24.91 -27.13
CA ILE A 423 4.47 25.43 -28.17
C ILE A 423 3.47 26.39 -27.56
N MET A 424 2.80 26.05 -26.48
CA MET A 424 1.82 26.91 -25.80
C MET A 424 2.47 28.24 -25.32
N GLN A 425 3.67 28.15 -24.77
CA GLN A 425 4.42 29.35 -24.32
C GLN A 425 4.74 30.27 -25.48
N HIS A 426 5.24 29.74 -26.59
CA HIS A 426 5.55 30.53 -27.79
C HIS A 426 4.28 31.04 -28.49
N GLU A 427 3.15 30.34 -28.45
CA GLU A 427 1.86 30.83 -28.93
C GLU A 427 1.36 32.04 -28.13
N ILE A 428 1.56 32.04 -26.81
CA ILE A 428 1.23 33.17 -25.94
C ILE A 428 2.12 34.35 -26.29
N GLU A 429 3.41 34.14 -26.54
CA GLU A 429 4.37 35.17 -26.91
C GLU A 429 4.10 35.71 -28.31
N GLU A 430 3.77 34.86 -29.31
CA GLU A 430 3.31 35.27 -30.63
C GLU A 430 2.08 36.16 -30.55
N ALA A 431 1.08 35.78 -29.73
CA ALA A 431 -0.13 36.56 -29.54
C ALA A 431 0.13 37.96 -28.91
N ALA A 432 1.14 38.03 -28.02
CA ALA A 432 1.56 39.29 -27.43
C ALA A 432 2.29 40.20 -28.44
N LEU A 433 3.29 39.64 -29.15
CA LEU A 433 4.11 40.36 -30.11
C LEU A 433 3.34 40.81 -31.39
N THR A 434 2.30 40.06 -31.75
CA THR A 434 1.42 40.45 -32.90
C THR A 434 0.74 41.80 -32.70
N LYS A 435 0.64 42.27 -31.46
CA LYS A 435 0.04 43.59 -31.14
C LYS A 435 1.06 44.75 -31.20
N GLU A 436 2.34 44.42 -31.22
CA GLU A 436 3.43 45.38 -31.28
C GLU A 436 3.76 45.76 -32.73
N THR A 437 4.14 47.03 -32.98
CA THR A 437 4.37 47.54 -34.35
C THR A 437 5.82 47.96 -34.60
N ASP A 438 6.69 47.86 -33.60
CA ASP A 438 8.09 48.24 -33.74
C ASP A 438 8.90 47.17 -34.50
N LYS A 439 9.98 47.59 -35.13
CA LYS A 439 10.77 46.74 -36.03
C LYS A 439 11.42 45.52 -35.30
N LEU A 440 11.90 45.75 -34.07
CA LEU A 440 12.51 44.69 -33.27
C LEU A 440 11.52 43.62 -32.91
N SER A 441 10.31 43.99 -32.47
CA SER A 441 9.23 43.05 -32.16
C SER A 441 8.76 42.27 -33.39
N GLN A 442 8.79 42.86 -34.58
CA GLN A 442 8.46 42.13 -35.82
C GLN A 442 9.55 41.15 -36.25
N GLU A 443 10.84 41.45 -36.03
CA GLU A 443 11.94 40.53 -36.30
C GLU A 443 11.85 39.34 -35.36
N HIS A 444 11.63 39.56 -34.07
CA HIS A 444 11.44 38.51 -33.06
C HIS A 444 10.18 37.67 -33.31
N LEU A 445 9.08 38.31 -33.75
CA LEU A 445 7.85 37.59 -34.15
C LEU A 445 8.11 36.63 -35.33
N ALA A 446 8.93 37.00 -36.28
CA ALA A 446 9.27 36.15 -37.41
C ALA A 446 10.13 34.93 -36.96
N GLU A 447 11.02 35.13 -35.97
CA GLU A 447 11.81 34.06 -35.37
C GLU A 447 10.96 33.08 -34.58
N ILE A 448 10.09 33.58 -33.69
CA ILE A 448 9.13 32.73 -32.92
C ILE A 448 8.22 31.92 -33.84
N ARG A 449 7.73 32.53 -34.94
CA ARG A 449 6.91 31.79 -35.92
C ARG A 449 7.66 30.63 -36.59
N ARG A 450 8.96 30.81 -36.84
CA ARG A 450 9.78 29.75 -37.41
C ARG A 450 9.98 28.62 -36.39
N GLU A 451 10.32 28.96 -35.14
CA GLU A 451 10.46 28.01 -34.05
C GLU A 451 9.18 27.27 -33.78
N LEU A 452 8.03 27.95 -33.76
CA LEU A 452 6.72 27.34 -33.63
C LEU A 452 6.43 26.35 -34.77
N ALA A 453 6.77 26.69 -36.01
CA ALA A 453 6.56 25.76 -37.14
C ALA A 453 7.41 24.50 -37.01
N GLU A 454 8.69 24.64 -36.62
CA GLU A 454 9.60 23.51 -36.38
C GLU A 454 9.14 22.64 -35.20
N MET A 455 8.70 23.24 -34.09
CA MET A 455 8.18 22.52 -32.92
C MET A 455 6.87 21.79 -33.22
N ARG A 456 5.95 22.40 -33.96
CA ARG A 456 4.69 21.80 -34.40
C ARG A 456 4.94 20.60 -35.33
N GLU A 457 5.84 20.73 -36.29
CA GLU A 457 6.22 19.62 -37.19
C GLU A 457 6.78 18.45 -36.40
N LYS A 458 7.70 18.74 -35.45
CA LYS A 458 8.26 17.71 -34.54
C LYS A 458 7.20 17.05 -33.66
N PHE A 459 6.31 17.86 -33.09
CA PHE A 459 5.20 17.37 -32.26
C PHE A 459 4.25 16.48 -33.04
N ASP A 460 3.84 16.88 -34.26
CA ASP A 460 2.93 16.11 -35.11
C ASP A 460 3.57 14.79 -35.56
N ALA A 461 4.86 14.79 -35.90
CA ALA A 461 5.60 13.56 -36.23
C ALA A 461 5.65 12.60 -35.02
N MET A 462 5.96 13.11 -33.83
CA MET A 462 5.99 12.31 -32.59
C MET A 462 4.59 11.80 -32.24
N LYS A 463 3.56 12.63 -32.40
CA LYS A 463 2.17 12.25 -32.13
C LYS A 463 1.70 11.13 -33.06
N ALA A 464 1.99 11.21 -34.35
CA ALA A 464 1.65 10.16 -35.30
C ALA A 464 2.34 8.84 -34.93
N LYS A 465 3.62 8.89 -34.52
CA LYS A 465 4.38 7.74 -34.05
C LYS A 465 3.74 7.14 -32.80
N TRP A 466 3.49 7.96 -31.79
CA TRP A 466 2.84 7.56 -30.55
C TRP A 466 1.46 6.91 -30.76
N GLU A 467 0.61 7.49 -31.61
CA GLU A 467 -0.71 6.93 -31.94
C GLU A 467 -0.60 5.56 -32.63
N ASN A 468 0.39 5.36 -33.48
CA ASN A 468 0.63 4.07 -34.15
C ASN A 468 1.14 3.02 -33.16
N GLU A 469 2.07 3.36 -32.28
CA GLU A 469 2.56 2.48 -31.22
C GLU A 469 1.43 2.09 -30.25
N LYS A 470 0.60 3.05 -29.85
CA LYS A 470 -0.57 2.79 -29.00
C LYS A 470 -1.58 1.83 -29.64
N LYS A 471 -1.84 1.94 -30.95
CA LYS A 471 -2.70 1.01 -31.69
C LYS A 471 -2.13 -0.40 -31.73
N ALA A 472 -0.82 -0.54 -31.96
CA ALA A 472 -0.15 -1.84 -31.97
C ALA A 472 -0.23 -2.51 -30.58
N ILE A 473 0.07 -1.78 -29.52
CA ILE A 473 -0.04 -2.27 -28.14
C ILE A 473 -1.48 -2.68 -27.82
N THR A 474 -2.47 -1.86 -28.16
CA THR A 474 -3.90 -2.19 -27.95
C THR A 474 -4.29 -3.48 -28.66
N ARG A 475 -3.79 -3.71 -29.89
CA ARG A 475 -4.06 -4.95 -30.63
C ARG A 475 -3.50 -6.19 -29.92
N VAL A 476 -2.27 -6.10 -29.41
CA VAL A 476 -1.64 -7.17 -28.60
C VAL A 476 -2.45 -7.46 -27.33
N GLN A 477 -2.92 -6.42 -26.65
CA GLN A 477 -3.77 -6.55 -25.44
C GLN A 477 -5.10 -7.25 -25.75
N ASP A 478 -5.77 -6.86 -26.82
CA ASP A 478 -7.04 -7.48 -27.25
C ASP A 478 -6.85 -8.96 -27.59
N LEU A 479 -5.76 -9.32 -28.29
CA LEU A 479 -5.42 -10.72 -28.59
C LEU A 479 -5.15 -11.54 -27.32
N ARG A 480 -4.40 -11.02 -26.35
CA ARG A 480 -4.15 -11.70 -25.08
C ARG A 480 -5.44 -11.94 -24.30
N LYS A 481 -6.34 -10.94 -24.25
CA LYS A 481 -7.65 -11.05 -23.61
C LYS A 481 -8.53 -12.09 -24.32
N GLU A 482 -8.47 -12.15 -25.64
CA GLU A 482 -9.24 -13.15 -26.41
C GLU A 482 -8.69 -14.56 -26.19
N ILE A 483 -7.38 -14.73 -26.04
CA ILE A 483 -6.72 -16.00 -25.70
C ILE A 483 -7.17 -16.46 -24.30
N GLU A 484 -7.18 -15.56 -23.30
CA GLU A 484 -7.62 -15.89 -21.94
C GLU A 484 -9.10 -16.32 -21.93
N ASN A 485 -9.97 -15.57 -22.58
CA ASN A 485 -11.38 -15.93 -22.72
C ASN A 485 -11.56 -17.30 -23.39
N THR A 486 -10.78 -17.57 -24.43
CA THR A 486 -10.81 -18.84 -25.14
C THR A 486 -10.34 -19.99 -24.24
N ASN A 487 -9.29 -19.79 -23.44
CA ASN A 487 -8.83 -20.77 -22.44
C ASN A 487 -9.91 -21.03 -21.40
N GLY A 488 -10.60 -19.98 -20.92
CA GLY A 488 -11.73 -20.11 -20.01
C GLY A 488 -12.89 -20.93 -20.61
N GLU A 489 -13.21 -20.70 -21.89
CA GLU A 489 -14.22 -21.50 -22.62
C GLU A 489 -13.82 -22.96 -22.79
N ILE A 490 -12.54 -23.24 -23.08
CA ILE A 490 -12.00 -24.61 -23.19
C ILE A 490 -12.16 -25.34 -21.84
N GLU A 491 -11.77 -24.72 -20.75
CA GLU A 491 -11.88 -25.31 -19.40
C GLU A 491 -13.35 -25.56 -19.02
N LYS A 492 -14.23 -24.62 -19.34
CA LYS A 492 -15.68 -24.80 -19.16
C LYS A 492 -16.24 -25.95 -19.99
N ALA A 493 -15.89 -26.01 -21.24
CA ALA A 493 -16.34 -27.11 -22.14
C ALA A 493 -15.83 -28.47 -21.69
N LYS A 494 -14.58 -28.58 -21.19
CA LYS A 494 -14.04 -29.81 -20.60
C LYS A 494 -14.82 -30.25 -19.37
N ARG A 495 -15.19 -29.32 -18.47
CA ARG A 495 -16.00 -29.62 -17.28
C ARG A 495 -17.42 -30.07 -17.62
N GLU A 496 -18.01 -29.50 -18.65
CA GLU A 496 -19.34 -29.86 -19.14
C GLU A 496 -19.33 -31.14 -20.00
N TYR A 497 -18.15 -31.82 -20.13
CA TYR A 497 -17.94 -32.98 -20.98
C TYR A 497 -18.25 -32.72 -22.49
N ASN A 498 -18.25 -31.45 -22.90
CA ASN A 498 -18.42 -31.10 -24.32
C ASN A 498 -17.06 -31.13 -25.03
N LEU A 499 -16.56 -32.37 -25.24
CA LEU A 499 -15.23 -32.59 -25.80
C LEU A 499 -15.08 -32.06 -27.24
N ASN A 500 -16.16 -32.04 -28.03
CA ASN A 500 -16.15 -31.51 -29.38
C ASN A 500 -15.88 -29.99 -29.39
N ARG A 501 -16.57 -29.24 -28.53
CA ARG A 501 -16.36 -27.80 -28.40
C ARG A 501 -14.98 -27.48 -27.84
N ALA A 502 -14.54 -28.26 -26.84
CA ALA A 502 -13.19 -28.11 -26.28
C ALA A 502 -12.10 -28.34 -27.32
N ALA A 503 -12.26 -29.37 -28.19
CA ALA A 503 -11.32 -29.66 -29.26
C ALA A 503 -11.32 -28.60 -30.37
N GLU A 504 -12.48 -28.08 -30.76
CA GLU A 504 -12.61 -26.99 -31.72
C GLU A 504 -11.88 -25.73 -31.26
N LEU A 505 -12.06 -25.35 -30.02
CA LEU A 505 -11.40 -24.17 -29.42
C LEU A 505 -9.89 -24.42 -29.25
N GLN A 506 -9.50 -25.59 -28.73
CA GLN A 506 -8.12 -25.90 -28.38
C GLN A 506 -7.23 -26.12 -29.60
N TYR A 507 -7.74 -26.75 -30.66
CA TYR A 507 -6.97 -27.09 -31.87
C TYR A 507 -7.29 -26.20 -33.07
N GLY A 508 -8.38 -25.44 -33.02
CA GLY A 508 -8.79 -24.54 -34.09
C GLY A 508 -8.51 -23.07 -33.74
N LYS A 509 -9.25 -22.52 -32.78
CA LYS A 509 -9.22 -21.07 -32.48
C LYS A 509 -7.94 -20.65 -31.76
N LEU A 510 -7.56 -21.35 -30.70
CA LEU A 510 -6.42 -20.97 -29.83
C LEU A 510 -5.08 -20.87 -30.57
N PRO A 511 -4.69 -21.86 -31.42
CA PRO A 511 -3.42 -21.78 -32.16
C PRO A 511 -3.37 -20.63 -33.18
N ASN A 512 -4.52 -20.24 -33.73
CA ASN A 512 -4.59 -19.09 -34.64
C ASN A 512 -4.36 -17.78 -33.90
N LEU A 513 -5.02 -17.59 -32.76
CA LEU A 513 -4.82 -16.41 -31.90
C LEU A 513 -3.38 -16.33 -31.39
N GLN A 514 -2.77 -17.45 -31.02
CA GLN A 514 -1.37 -17.50 -30.60
C GLN A 514 -0.41 -17.08 -31.71
N LYS A 515 -0.64 -17.52 -32.95
CA LYS A 515 0.16 -17.12 -34.12
C LYS A 515 -0.01 -15.62 -34.45
N GLU A 516 -1.25 -15.11 -34.35
CA GLU A 516 -1.48 -13.67 -34.53
C GLU A 516 -0.78 -12.86 -33.46
N LEU A 517 -0.82 -13.32 -32.21
CA LEU A 517 -0.13 -12.66 -31.09
C LEU A 517 1.40 -12.66 -31.28
N GLU A 518 1.98 -13.81 -31.67
CA GLU A 518 3.40 -13.95 -31.94
C GLU A 518 3.86 -13.01 -33.05
N HIS A 519 3.07 -12.92 -34.14
CA HIS A 519 3.34 -12.02 -35.26
C HIS A 519 3.29 -10.54 -34.85
N GLU A 520 2.28 -10.12 -34.08
CA GLU A 520 2.17 -8.74 -33.60
C GLU A 520 3.28 -8.40 -32.55
N GLU A 521 3.65 -9.38 -31.72
CA GLU A 521 4.78 -9.22 -30.78
C GLU A 521 6.13 -9.11 -31.52
N GLU A 522 6.37 -9.86 -32.58
CA GLU A 522 7.57 -9.74 -33.42
C GLU A 522 7.66 -8.37 -34.10
N LEU A 523 6.54 -7.86 -34.62
CA LEU A 523 6.48 -6.52 -35.22
C LEU A 523 6.76 -5.43 -34.18
N ALA A 524 6.22 -5.56 -32.97
CA ALA A 524 6.47 -4.64 -31.87
C ALA A 524 7.94 -4.70 -31.39
N GLU A 525 8.55 -5.89 -31.36
CA GLU A 525 9.97 -6.07 -30.99
C GLU A 525 10.94 -5.43 -32.02
N GLN A 526 10.63 -5.50 -33.30
CA GLN A 526 11.42 -4.84 -34.34
C GLN A 526 11.37 -3.31 -34.24
N ALA A 527 10.27 -2.75 -33.76
CA ALA A 527 10.10 -1.31 -33.54
C ALA A 527 10.75 -0.78 -32.24
N LYS A 528 11.21 -1.66 -31.36
CA LYS A 528 11.60 -1.35 -29.98
C LYS A 528 12.80 -0.41 -29.82
N ASN A 529 13.74 -0.38 -30.77
CA ASN A 529 14.95 0.46 -30.68
C ASN A 529 14.68 1.97 -30.79
N ASP A 530 13.47 2.36 -31.21
CA ASP A 530 13.06 3.74 -31.43
C ASP A 530 11.66 4.03 -30.84
N SER A 531 11.16 3.17 -29.95
CA SER A 531 9.81 3.29 -29.38
C SER A 531 9.74 4.40 -28.32
N LEU A 532 8.66 5.21 -28.40
CA LEU A 532 8.31 6.23 -27.42
C LEU A 532 7.61 5.64 -26.19
N LEU A 533 6.99 4.46 -26.33
CA LEU A 533 6.23 3.79 -25.28
C LEU A 533 6.97 2.54 -24.79
N ARG A 534 6.97 2.36 -23.46
CA ARG A 534 7.42 1.12 -22.81
C ARG A 534 6.18 0.32 -22.44
N ASP A 535 6.14 -0.94 -22.87
CA ASP A 535 5.03 -1.89 -22.58
C ASP A 535 5.45 -3.01 -21.63
N THR A 536 6.69 -2.96 -21.14
CA THR A 536 7.31 -4.03 -20.36
C THR A 536 7.73 -3.58 -18.97
N VAL A 537 7.43 -4.41 -17.98
CA VAL A 537 7.91 -4.26 -16.61
C VAL A 537 9.19 -5.06 -16.43
N GLY A 538 10.27 -4.36 -16.13
CA GLY A 538 11.58 -4.93 -15.85
C GLY A 538 12.03 -4.70 -14.41
N GLU A 539 13.28 -5.00 -14.16
CA GLU A 539 13.94 -4.82 -12.86
C GLU A 539 14.00 -3.34 -12.45
N GLU A 540 14.20 -2.43 -13.41
CA GLU A 540 14.30 -0.99 -13.15
C GLU A 540 12.99 -0.42 -12.61
N GLU A 541 11.84 -0.86 -13.15
CA GLU A 541 10.52 -0.39 -12.73
C GLU A 541 10.24 -0.83 -11.28
N ILE A 542 10.53 -2.07 -10.95
CA ILE A 542 10.43 -2.58 -9.57
C ILE A 542 11.35 -1.78 -8.64
N ALA A 543 12.60 -1.54 -9.06
CA ALA A 543 13.57 -0.77 -8.27
C ALA A 543 13.11 0.67 -8.02
N LYS A 544 12.49 1.34 -9.00
CA LYS A 544 11.91 2.68 -8.86
C LYS A 544 10.80 2.72 -7.79
N ILE A 545 9.95 1.69 -7.74
CA ILE A 545 8.86 1.64 -6.76
C ILE A 545 9.41 1.37 -5.37
N VAL A 546 10.33 0.41 -5.23
CA VAL A 546 11.00 0.16 -3.95
C VAL A 546 11.68 1.43 -3.45
N ALA A 547 12.37 2.17 -4.33
CA ALA A 547 12.98 3.45 -3.99
C ALA A 547 11.94 4.49 -3.50
N ARG A 548 10.76 4.54 -4.14
CA ARG A 548 9.68 5.43 -3.72
C ARG A 548 9.12 5.07 -2.35
N TRP A 549 8.92 3.78 -2.07
CA TRP A 549 8.34 3.32 -0.81
C TRP A 549 9.31 3.44 0.37
N THR A 550 10.60 3.16 0.11
CA THR A 550 11.63 3.13 1.16
C THR A 550 12.43 4.41 1.28
N GLY A 551 12.36 5.29 0.27
CA GLY A 551 13.21 6.47 0.18
C GLY A 551 14.67 6.17 -0.21
N ILE A 552 14.99 4.92 -0.62
CA ILE A 552 16.34 4.49 -0.97
C ILE A 552 16.45 4.45 -2.49
N PRO A 553 17.47 5.03 -3.10
CA PRO A 553 17.66 5.00 -4.54
C PRO A 553 18.14 3.63 -5.03
N VAL A 554 17.22 2.66 -5.07
CA VAL A 554 17.48 1.25 -5.42
C VAL A 554 17.86 1.07 -6.89
N ALA A 555 17.43 1.98 -7.79
CA ALA A 555 17.77 1.92 -9.21
C ALA A 555 19.29 1.93 -9.50
N LYS A 556 20.09 2.45 -8.55
CA LYS A 556 21.55 2.46 -8.65
C LYS A 556 22.23 1.26 -7.99
N LEU A 557 21.47 0.38 -7.34
CA LEU A 557 22.03 -0.74 -6.54
C LEU A 557 22.34 -1.99 -7.37
N VAL A 558 21.81 -2.14 -8.56
CA VAL A 558 21.86 -3.41 -9.30
C VAL A 558 23.19 -3.63 -10.00
N GLU A 559 23.79 -2.61 -10.62
CA GLU A 559 25.10 -2.75 -11.30
C GLU A 559 26.25 -2.01 -10.64
N GLY A 560 26.00 -0.92 -9.92
CA GLY A 560 27.03 -0.04 -9.35
C GLY A 560 27.50 -0.41 -7.93
N GLU A 561 26.79 -1.27 -7.20
CA GLU A 561 27.04 -1.51 -5.76
C GLU A 561 28.42 -2.15 -5.51
N ARG A 562 28.79 -3.16 -6.29
CA ARG A 562 30.12 -3.79 -6.16
C ARG A 562 31.27 -2.82 -6.44
N GLN A 563 31.15 -2.00 -7.48
CA GLN A 563 32.16 -1.01 -7.82
C GLN A 563 32.20 0.12 -6.80
N LYS A 564 31.04 0.62 -6.34
CA LYS A 564 30.95 1.64 -5.29
C LYS A 564 31.64 1.18 -4.00
N ILE A 565 31.44 -0.09 -3.59
CA ILE A 565 32.05 -0.65 -2.38
C ILE A 565 33.57 -0.82 -2.56
N LEU A 566 34.01 -1.26 -3.75
CA LEU A 566 35.45 -1.38 -4.04
C LEU A 566 36.19 -0.03 -4.02
N HIS A 567 35.51 1.06 -4.43
CA HIS A 567 36.07 2.41 -4.43
C HIS A 567 35.54 3.26 -3.24
N LEU A 568 34.94 2.63 -2.21
CA LEU A 568 34.39 3.32 -1.05
C LEU A 568 35.45 4.17 -0.35
N GLY A 569 36.67 3.66 -0.17
CA GLY A 569 37.76 4.39 0.47
C GLY A 569 38.09 5.70 -0.25
N GLU A 570 38.23 5.65 -1.58
CA GLU A 570 38.53 6.84 -2.41
C GLU A 570 37.39 7.86 -2.31
N THR A 571 36.14 7.38 -2.29
CA THR A 571 34.96 8.24 -2.16
C THR A 571 34.90 8.93 -0.80
N LEU A 572 35.24 8.22 0.27
CA LEU A 572 35.26 8.79 1.63
C LEU A 572 36.39 9.81 1.77
N HIS A 573 37.57 9.56 1.17
CA HIS A 573 38.68 10.50 1.19
C HIS A 573 38.43 11.83 0.48
N ARG A 574 37.46 11.88 -0.44
CA ARG A 574 37.06 13.16 -1.05
C ARG A 574 36.42 14.13 -0.05
N ARG A 575 35.83 13.62 1.03
CA ARG A 575 35.21 14.43 2.11
C ARG A 575 35.99 14.43 3.40
N VAL A 576 36.67 13.32 3.70
CA VAL A 576 37.38 13.17 4.97
C VAL A 576 38.88 13.18 4.71
N ILE A 577 39.56 14.26 5.09
CA ILE A 577 40.97 14.48 4.88
C ILE A 577 41.73 14.05 6.11
N GLY A 578 42.86 13.39 5.92
CA GLY A 578 43.86 13.11 6.94
C GLY A 578 43.53 12.01 7.95
N GLN A 579 42.52 11.19 7.72
CA GLN A 579 42.14 10.09 8.60
C GLN A 579 42.18 8.73 7.89
N ASP A 580 43.36 8.43 7.28
CA ASP A 580 43.54 7.27 6.38
C ASP A 580 43.26 5.94 7.09
N GLU A 581 43.77 5.77 8.33
CA GLU A 581 43.51 4.57 9.14
C GLU A 581 42.01 4.38 9.44
N ALA A 582 41.35 5.47 9.79
CA ALA A 582 39.91 5.43 10.09
C ALA A 582 39.07 5.03 8.86
N VAL A 583 39.35 5.63 7.72
CA VAL A 583 38.69 5.34 6.46
C VAL A 583 38.98 3.89 6.02
N SER A 584 40.22 3.41 6.11
CA SER A 584 40.57 2.03 5.74
C SER A 584 39.87 1.00 6.60
N ARG A 585 39.90 1.13 7.94
CA ARG A 585 39.22 0.18 8.86
C ARG A 585 37.72 0.11 8.62
N VAL A 586 37.07 1.27 8.46
CA VAL A 586 35.63 1.33 8.19
C VAL A 586 35.31 0.71 6.83
N THR A 587 36.07 1.01 5.78
CA THR A 587 35.87 0.46 4.44
C THR A 587 36.01 -1.05 4.45
N GLU A 588 37.07 -1.60 5.09
CA GLU A 588 37.29 -3.05 5.18
C GLU A 588 36.15 -3.77 5.93
N ALA A 589 35.66 -3.20 7.03
CA ALA A 589 34.56 -3.79 7.78
C ALA A 589 33.27 -3.84 6.94
N ILE A 590 32.98 -2.75 6.21
CA ILE A 590 31.81 -2.69 5.32
C ILE A 590 31.97 -3.66 4.14
N MET A 591 33.15 -3.78 3.56
CA MET A 591 33.46 -4.76 2.51
C MET A 591 33.21 -6.19 3.00
N ARG A 592 33.68 -6.55 4.21
CA ARG A 592 33.42 -7.88 4.82
C ARG A 592 31.93 -8.16 4.97
N SER A 593 31.17 -7.17 5.45
CA SER A 593 29.72 -7.29 5.63
C SER A 593 28.97 -7.46 4.31
N ARG A 594 29.29 -6.66 3.31
CA ARG A 594 28.65 -6.70 1.99
C ARG A 594 29.06 -7.92 1.14
N ALA A 595 30.21 -8.50 1.41
CA ALA A 595 30.62 -9.77 0.83
C ALA A 595 29.86 -10.98 1.43
N GLY A 596 29.00 -10.76 2.44
CA GLY A 596 28.22 -11.82 3.08
C GLY A 596 29.05 -12.74 4.00
N ILE A 597 30.23 -12.30 4.43
CA ILE A 597 31.13 -13.08 5.30
C ILE A 597 30.77 -12.89 6.77
N ASN A 598 30.15 -11.76 7.12
CA ASN A 598 29.70 -11.46 8.48
C ASN A 598 28.38 -12.19 8.84
N ASP A 599 28.10 -12.29 10.13
CA ASP A 599 26.82 -12.84 10.64
C ASP A 599 25.64 -11.99 10.11
N PRO A 600 24.72 -12.58 9.32
CA PRO A 600 23.60 -11.84 8.72
C PRO A 600 22.60 -11.29 9.73
N ARG A 601 22.70 -11.67 11.01
CA ARG A 601 21.85 -11.14 12.07
C ARG A 601 22.32 -9.80 12.61
N LYS A 602 23.59 -9.43 12.42
CA LYS A 602 24.20 -8.20 12.94
C LYS A 602 23.96 -7.00 12.02
N PRO A 603 24.13 -5.75 12.52
CA PRO A 603 24.20 -4.57 11.69
C PRO A 603 25.27 -4.64 10.61
N LEU A 604 25.16 -3.82 9.55
CA LEU A 604 26.15 -3.74 8.46
C LEU A 604 27.57 -3.42 8.94
N GLY A 605 27.67 -2.67 10.03
CA GLY A 605 28.92 -2.36 10.69
C GLY A 605 28.66 -1.64 12.02
N SER A 606 29.55 -1.84 12.98
CA SER A 606 29.49 -1.25 14.31
C SER A 606 30.85 -0.71 14.73
N PHE A 607 30.92 0.60 14.93
CA PHE A 607 32.18 1.34 15.09
C PHE A 607 32.21 2.19 16.36
N LEU A 608 33.31 2.22 17.06
CA LEU A 608 33.58 3.20 18.10
C LEU A 608 34.67 4.16 17.61
N PHE A 609 34.31 5.43 17.41
CA PHE A 609 35.21 6.49 16.96
C PHE A 609 35.79 7.26 18.16
N LEU A 610 37.09 7.16 18.36
CA LEU A 610 37.82 7.75 19.47
C LEU A 610 38.76 8.88 18.99
N GLY A 611 38.76 9.99 19.67
CA GLY A 611 39.69 11.08 19.37
C GLY A 611 39.19 12.46 19.76
N PRO A 612 40.02 13.49 19.58
CA PRO A 612 39.71 14.87 19.93
C PRO A 612 38.46 15.40 19.20
N THR A 613 37.95 16.54 19.65
CA THR A 613 36.85 17.21 18.95
C THR A 613 37.31 17.86 17.65
N GLY A 614 36.46 17.87 16.61
CA GLY A 614 36.71 18.57 15.34
C GLY A 614 37.70 17.87 14.38
N VAL A 615 38.01 16.58 14.58
CA VAL A 615 38.91 15.79 13.72
C VAL A 615 38.20 15.02 12.59
N GLY A 616 36.87 15.17 12.46
CA GLY A 616 36.11 14.57 11.35
C GLY A 616 35.25 13.36 11.69
N LYS A 617 35.09 12.98 12.97
CA LYS A 617 34.27 11.81 13.37
C LYS A 617 32.85 11.84 12.80
N THR A 618 32.14 12.95 12.98
CA THR A 618 30.75 13.13 12.45
C THR A 618 30.76 13.29 10.93
N GLU A 619 31.81 13.83 10.34
CA GLU A 619 31.90 13.99 8.89
C GLU A 619 32.07 12.65 8.18
N LEU A 620 32.86 11.71 8.74
CA LEU A 620 32.94 10.34 8.20
C LEU A 620 31.58 9.64 8.28
N ALA A 621 30.78 9.83 9.35
CA ALA A 621 29.44 9.29 9.44
C ALA A 621 28.51 9.82 8.33
N LYS A 622 28.61 11.13 8.01
CA LYS A 622 27.87 11.74 6.90
C LYS A 622 28.35 11.24 5.54
N ALA A 623 29.67 11.17 5.35
CA ALA A 623 30.25 10.65 4.13
C ALA A 623 29.85 9.18 3.86
N LEU A 624 29.74 8.36 4.92
CA LEU A 624 29.24 7.00 4.84
C LEU A 624 27.76 6.95 4.45
N ALA A 625 26.93 7.81 5.06
CA ALA A 625 25.52 7.89 4.70
C ALA A 625 25.33 8.27 3.23
N GLU A 626 26.08 9.25 2.74
CA GLU A 626 26.07 9.65 1.33
C GLU A 626 26.60 8.55 0.40
N ALA A 627 27.71 7.92 0.74
CA ALA A 627 28.34 6.91 -0.12
C ALA A 627 27.51 5.61 -0.22
N LEU A 628 26.89 5.17 0.88
CA LEU A 628 26.17 3.90 0.96
C LEU A 628 24.67 4.03 0.76
N PHE A 629 24.09 5.15 1.16
CA PHE A 629 22.63 5.39 1.13
C PHE A 629 22.25 6.60 0.26
N ASP A 630 23.22 7.13 -0.54
CA ASP A 630 23.09 8.20 -1.53
C ASP A 630 22.51 9.53 -0.99
N ASP A 631 22.38 9.68 0.33
CA ASP A 631 21.91 10.91 0.99
C ASP A 631 22.62 11.09 2.35
N GLU A 632 23.28 12.22 2.55
CA GLU A 632 23.91 12.56 3.85
C GLU A 632 22.89 12.76 4.99
N HIS A 633 21.58 12.91 4.67
CA HIS A 633 20.50 13.02 5.65
C HIS A 633 19.95 11.65 6.11
N ASN A 634 20.44 10.55 5.53
CA ASN A 634 20.13 9.21 6.01
C ASN A 634 20.98 8.85 7.25
N ILE A 635 20.97 9.77 8.21
CA ILE A 635 21.63 9.64 9.51
C ILE A 635 20.63 9.89 10.63
N VAL A 636 20.57 8.96 11.58
CA VAL A 636 19.83 9.09 12.83
C VAL A 636 20.83 9.48 13.93
N ARG A 637 20.84 10.76 14.33
CA ARG A 637 21.75 11.23 15.36
C ARG A 637 21.07 11.28 16.72
N ILE A 638 21.70 10.65 17.71
CA ILE A 638 21.25 10.60 19.09
C ILE A 638 22.40 11.11 19.98
N ASP A 639 22.18 12.22 20.67
CA ASP A 639 23.13 12.80 21.60
C ASP A 639 22.97 12.12 22.97
N MET A 640 24.00 11.40 23.41
CA MET A 640 23.98 10.64 24.65
C MET A 640 23.99 11.53 25.91
N SER A 641 24.27 12.80 25.77
CA SER A 641 24.14 13.76 26.89
C SER A 641 22.67 13.95 27.34
N GLU A 642 21.70 13.66 26.48
CA GLU A 642 20.27 13.65 26.83
C GLU A 642 19.85 12.38 27.60
N TYR A 643 20.69 11.33 27.62
CA TYR A 643 20.39 10.00 28.16
C TYR A 643 21.28 9.63 29.37
N MET A 644 21.63 10.63 30.15
CA MET A 644 22.43 10.47 31.38
C MET A 644 21.66 9.84 32.55
N GLU A 645 20.34 9.96 32.54
CA GLU A 645 19.46 9.48 33.59
C GLU A 645 18.65 8.26 33.16
N LYS A 646 18.41 7.36 34.13
CA LYS A 646 17.73 6.07 33.85
C LYS A 646 16.36 6.22 33.18
N HIS A 647 15.56 7.23 33.56
CA HIS A 647 14.23 7.42 33.00
C HIS A 647 14.26 7.91 31.56
N ASN A 648 15.33 8.53 31.11
CA ASN A 648 15.46 8.94 29.71
C ASN A 648 15.76 7.78 28.76
N VAL A 649 16.29 6.64 29.28
CA VAL A 649 16.55 5.46 28.46
C VAL A 649 15.26 4.90 27.83
N SER A 650 14.13 5.00 28.55
CA SER A 650 12.84 4.59 28.01
C SER A 650 12.39 5.41 26.80
N ARG A 651 12.92 6.62 26.59
CA ARG A 651 12.63 7.41 25.38
C ARG A 651 13.27 6.83 24.11
N LEU A 652 14.33 6.00 24.25
CA LEU A 652 14.96 5.34 23.09
C LEU A 652 14.05 4.25 22.48
N ILE A 653 13.45 3.44 23.35
CA ILE A 653 12.65 2.24 22.95
C ILE A 653 11.16 2.39 23.21
N GLY A 654 10.73 3.52 23.80
CA GLY A 654 9.35 3.83 24.17
C GLY A 654 9.06 3.64 25.65
N ALA A 655 8.04 4.36 26.14
CA ALA A 655 7.59 4.28 27.54
C ALA A 655 6.78 2.99 27.79
N PRO A 656 6.87 2.37 28.97
CA PRO A 656 6.06 1.21 29.31
C PRO A 656 4.55 1.53 29.31
N PRO A 657 3.67 0.52 29.15
CA PRO A 657 2.22 0.71 29.21
C PRO A 657 1.78 1.46 30.48
N GLY A 658 0.96 2.48 30.31
CA GLY A 658 0.43 3.30 31.39
C GLY A 658 1.25 4.55 31.73
N TYR A 659 2.40 4.79 31.11
CA TYR A 659 3.18 6.01 31.26
C TYR A 659 2.91 6.98 30.10
N VAL A 660 3.10 8.29 30.38
CA VAL A 660 2.99 9.35 29.36
C VAL A 660 4.01 9.10 28.24
N GLY A 661 3.58 9.19 26.98
CA GLY A 661 4.43 8.93 25.80
C GLY A 661 4.43 7.48 25.29
N TYR A 662 3.58 6.58 25.85
CA TYR A 662 3.48 5.19 25.36
C TYR A 662 3.05 5.11 23.88
N GLU A 663 2.14 5.98 23.46
CA GLU A 663 1.62 6.00 22.07
C GLU A 663 2.63 6.60 21.07
N GLU A 664 3.58 7.41 21.52
CA GLU A 664 4.55 8.10 20.67
C GLU A 664 5.67 7.15 20.14
N GLY A 665 5.86 5.99 20.79
CA GLY A 665 6.94 5.06 20.48
C GLY A 665 8.32 5.56 20.97
N GLY A 666 9.39 4.82 20.68
CA GLY A 666 10.77 5.20 21.04
C GLY A 666 11.43 6.02 19.94
N GLN A 667 12.22 7.03 20.34
CA GLN A 667 12.92 7.91 19.40
C GLN A 667 13.85 7.13 18.46
N LEU A 668 14.63 6.19 19.00
CA LEU A 668 15.52 5.35 18.23
C LEU A 668 14.73 4.36 17.37
N THR A 669 13.79 3.64 17.97
CA THR A 669 13.04 2.59 17.29
C THR A 669 12.16 3.15 16.18
N GLU A 670 11.46 4.27 16.38
CA GLU A 670 10.65 4.92 15.35
C GLU A 670 11.51 5.53 14.22
N ALA A 671 12.66 6.13 14.56
CA ALA A 671 13.55 6.70 13.55
C ALA A 671 14.10 5.61 12.61
N VAL A 672 14.56 4.49 13.16
CA VAL A 672 15.08 3.37 12.37
C VAL A 672 13.95 2.63 11.63
N ARG A 673 12.78 2.47 12.23
CA ARG A 673 11.62 1.89 11.53
C ARG A 673 11.25 2.69 10.28
N ARG A 674 11.33 4.03 10.36
CA ARG A 674 11.06 4.90 9.21
C ARG A 674 12.22 4.97 8.20
N LYS A 675 13.46 4.79 8.69
CA LYS A 675 14.67 4.83 7.87
C LYS A 675 15.54 3.61 8.16
N PRO A 676 15.15 2.41 7.71
CA PRO A 676 15.89 1.17 8.02
C PRO A 676 17.29 1.11 7.40
N TYR A 677 17.55 1.93 6.38
CA TYR A 677 18.85 2.11 5.75
C TYR A 677 19.41 3.46 6.17
N SER A 678 20.12 3.48 7.29
CA SER A 678 20.66 4.71 7.85
C SER A 678 21.93 4.45 8.65
N VAL A 679 22.70 5.51 8.83
CA VAL A 679 23.77 5.54 9.83
C VAL A 679 23.16 5.99 11.14
N VAL A 680 23.25 5.17 12.17
CA VAL A 680 22.82 5.54 13.54
C VAL A 680 24.04 6.01 14.31
N LEU A 681 24.09 7.31 14.58
CA LEU A 681 25.20 7.97 15.27
C LEU A 681 24.82 8.25 16.71
N PHE A 682 25.46 7.57 17.64
CA PHE A 682 25.41 7.86 19.08
C PHE A 682 26.57 8.77 19.46
N ASP A 683 26.31 10.04 19.72
CA ASP A 683 27.33 11.04 20.00
C ASP A 683 27.61 11.13 21.50
N GLU A 684 28.87 11.24 21.88
CA GLU A 684 29.37 11.33 23.27
C GLU A 684 28.90 10.16 24.15
N VAL A 685 29.14 8.93 23.67
CA VAL A 685 28.64 7.70 24.32
C VAL A 685 29.11 7.51 25.77
N GLU A 686 30.24 8.09 26.14
CA GLU A 686 30.76 8.09 27.52
C GLU A 686 29.85 8.75 28.52
N LYS A 687 28.91 9.61 28.11
CA LYS A 687 27.95 10.29 28.98
C LYS A 687 26.67 9.48 29.23
N ALA A 688 26.47 8.40 28.47
CA ALA A 688 25.26 7.61 28.54
C ALA A 688 25.08 6.87 29.86
N HIS A 689 23.83 6.75 30.32
CA HIS A 689 23.50 5.88 31.44
C HIS A 689 23.84 4.42 31.15
N PRO A 690 24.32 3.62 32.12
CA PRO A 690 24.68 2.20 31.91
C PRO A 690 23.57 1.33 31.25
N ASP A 691 22.29 1.64 31.47
CA ASP A 691 21.17 0.90 30.86
C ASP A 691 21.05 1.11 29.33
N VAL A 692 21.61 2.20 28.78
CA VAL A 692 21.68 2.41 27.32
C VAL A 692 22.50 1.30 26.67
N PHE A 693 23.59 0.88 27.31
CA PHE A 693 24.46 -0.18 26.79
C PHE A 693 23.74 -1.53 26.71
N ASN A 694 22.73 -1.80 27.54
CA ASN A 694 21.92 -3.02 27.43
C ASN A 694 21.08 -3.03 26.14
N VAL A 695 20.56 -1.86 25.72
CA VAL A 695 19.85 -1.72 24.44
C VAL A 695 20.83 -1.86 23.29
N LEU A 696 22.00 -1.23 23.37
CA LEU A 696 23.02 -1.32 22.34
C LEU A 696 23.54 -2.77 22.19
N LEU A 697 23.73 -3.52 23.27
CA LEU A 697 24.13 -4.92 23.22
C LEU A 697 23.11 -5.76 22.43
N GLN A 698 21.82 -5.52 22.64
CA GLN A 698 20.78 -6.23 21.89
C GLN A 698 20.84 -5.90 20.38
N ILE A 699 21.10 -4.63 20.02
CA ILE A 699 21.29 -4.22 18.63
C ILE A 699 22.51 -4.90 18.02
N LEU A 700 23.64 -4.90 18.73
CA LEU A 700 24.93 -5.42 18.24
C LEU A 700 24.96 -6.95 18.11
N ASP A 701 24.16 -7.67 18.92
CA ASP A 701 24.11 -9.13 18.90
C ASP A 701 23.05 -9.68 17.95
N ASP A 702 21.79 -9.18 18.11
CA ASP A 702 20.62 -9.71 17.42
C ASP A 702 20.21 -8.87 16.20
N GLY A 703 20.79 -7.67 16.03
CA GLY A 703 20.41 -6.74 14.96
C GLY A 703 18.96 -6.27 15.04
N ARG A 704 18.33 -6.37 16.21
CA ARG A 704 16.93 -5.99 16.41
C ARG A 704 16.66 -5.55 17.84
N VAL A 705 15.64 -4.73 18.02
CA VAL A 705 15.13 -4.30 19.34
C VAL A 705 13.61 -4.37 19.34
N THR A 706 13.04 -4.89 20.42
CA THR A 706 11.60 -4.83 20.65
C THR A 706 11.24 -3.55 21.37
N ASP A 707 10.36 -2.73 20.78
CA ASP A 707 9.89 -1.50 21.39
C ASP A 707 8.89 -1.76 22.54
N SER A 708 8.49 -0.73 23.24
CA SER A 708 7.53 -0.82 24.35
C SER A 708 6.13 -1.25 23.93
N GLN A 709 5.81 -1.18 22.63
CA GLN A 709 4.53 -1.63 22.06
C GLN A 709 4.57 -3.09 21.61
N GLY A 710 5.71 -3.78 21.79
CA GLY A 710 5.91 -5.18 21.38
C GLY A 710 6.34 -5.34 19.92
N ARG A 711 6.58 -4.25 19.19
CA ARG A 711 7.02 -4.33 17.79
C ARG A 711 8.53 -4.52 17.73
N THR A 712 8.97 -5.45 16.89
CA THR A 712 10.40 -5.70 16.64
C THR A 712 10.89 -4.78 15.54
N VAL A 713 11.90 -3.96 15.83
CA VAL A 713 12.55 -3.05 14.88
C VAL A 713 13.88 -3.65 14.45
N ASP A 714 14.09 -3.75 13.14
CA ASP A 714 15.28 -4.36 12.53
C ASP A 714 16.38 -3.31 12.29
N PHE A 715 17.58 -3.62 12.76
CA PHE A 715 18.81 -2.80 12.62
C PHE A 715 19.84 -3.45 11.69
N LYS A 716 19.56 -4.59 11.06
CA LYS A 716 20.53 -5.32 10.23
C LYS A 716 21.04 -4.50 9.04
N ASN A 717 20.24 -3.58 8.55
CA ASN A 717 20.59 -2.72 7.42
C ASN A 717 21.17 -1.37 7.86
N THR A 718 21.44 -1.16 9.16
CA THR A 718 22.01 0.07 9.69
C THR A 718 23.51 -0.05 9.92
N ILE A 719 24.18 1.09 9.95
CA ILE A 719 25.56 1.22 10.42
C ILE A 719 25.53 1.94 11.75
N ILE A 720 26.06 1.31 12.79
CA ILE A 720 26.11 1.85 14.14
C ILE A 720 27.45 2.54 14.37
N ILE A 721 27.41 3.83 14.64
CA ILE A 721 28.61 4.63 14.95
C ILE A 721 28.45 5.25 16.34
N LEU A 722 29.38 4.98 17.20
CA LEU A 722 29.49 5.56 18.52
C LEU A 722 30.66 6.52 18.53
N THR A 723 30.48 7.77 18.96
CA THR A 723 31.62 8.70 19.09
C THR A 723 31.94 8.91 20.57
N SER A 724 33.22 9.05 20.86
CA SER A 724 33.68 9.35 22.19
C SER A 724 34.93 10.24 22.14
N ASN A 725 35.08 11.07 23.19
CA ASN A 725 36.25 11.89 23.43
C ASN A 725 37.15 11.29 24.51
N LEU A 726 36.85 10.07 24.99
CA LEU A 726 37.66 9.36 25.96
C LEU A 726 39.09 9.14 25.44
N GLY A 727 40.08 9.42 26.29
CA GLY A 727 41.50 9.24 25.93
C GLY A 727 42.04 10.27 24.95
N SER A 728 41.30 11.31 24.57
CA SER A 728 41.77 12.35 23.65
C SER A 728 43.08 12.99 24.07
N GLN A 729 43.32 13.17 25.40
CA GLN A 729 44.58 13.73 25.92
C GLN A 729 45.73 12.79 25.61
N PHE A 730 45.57 11.47 25.80
CA PHE A 730 46.63 10.50 25.50
C PHE A 730 46.97 10.44 23.99
N ILE A 731 45.93 10.65 23.15
CA ILE A 731 46.13 10.71 21.68
C ILE A 731 46.90 11.98 21.32
N LEU A 732 46.56 13.14 21.93
CA LEU A 732 47.24 14.40 21.66
C LEU A 732 48.69 14.42 22.15
N ASP A 733 48.95 13.87 23.35
CA ASP A 733 50.29 13.84 23.96
C ASP A 733 51.19 12.74 23.33
N GLY A 734 50.61 11.73 22.70
CA GLY A 734 51.33 10.57 22.17
C GLY A 734 51.38 10.52 20.63
N MET A 735 51.41 11.67 19.97
CA MET A 735 51.62 11.75 18.52
C MET A 735 53.08 11.65 18.17
N ASN A 736 53.46 10.80 17.20
CA ASN A 736 54.79 10.72 16.65
C ASN A 736 55.06 11.87 15.66
N GLU A 737 56.33 12.10 15.31
CA GLU A 737 56.71 13.12 14.31
C GLU A 737 56.12 12.87 12.91
N ASP A 738 55.82 11.63 12.57
CA ASP A 738 55.21 11.21 11.31
C ASP A 738 53.67 11.37 11.29
N GLY A 739 53.06 11.91 12.38
CA GLY A 739 51.63 12.12 12.51
C GLY A 739 50.84 10.85 12.85
N THR A 740 51.48 9.75 13.24
CA THR A 740 50.85 8.52 13.72
C THR A 740 50.70 8.54 15.25
N ILE A 741 49.73 7.75 15.77
CA ILE A 741 49.54 7.60 17.21
C ILE A 741 50.51 6.53 17.73
N SER A 742 51.26 6.84 18.79
CA SER A 742 52.24 5.92 19.38
C SER A 742 51.55 4.70 20.02
N ASP A 743 52.21 3.54 20.01
CA ASP A 743 51.67 2.32 20.62
C ASP A 743 51.42 2.47 22.11
N GLU A 744 52.19 3.31 22.82
CA GLU A 744 52.00 3.63 24.22
C GLU A 744 50.70 4.42 24.44
N ALA A 745 50.43 5.40 23.60
CA ALA A 745 49.17 6.15 23.64
C ALA A 745 47.98 5.23 23.37
N ARG A 746 48.07 4.34 22.39
CA ARG A 746 47.02 3.34 22.11
C ARG A 746 46.78 2.44 23.32
N ALA A 747 47.84 1.91 23.96
CA ALA A 747 47.72 1.06 25.15
C ALA A 747 47.08 1.79 26.32
N ASN A 748 47.38 3.07 26.50
CA ASN A 748 46.78 3.90 27.55
C ASN A 748 45.29 4.15 27.30
N VAL A 749 44.89 4.44 26.07
CA VAL A 749 43.50 4.57 25.67
C VAL A 749 42.75 3.27 25.83
N ASP A 750 43.29 2.14 25.41
CA ASP A 750 42.70 0.80 25.56
C ASP A 750 42.49 0.46 27.06
N SER A 751 43.43 0.82 27.93
CA SER A 751 43.30 0.63 29.35
C SER A 751 42.16 1.51 29.95
N LEU A 752 41.99 2.72 29.44
CA LEU A 752 40.94 3.63 29.81
C LEU A 752 39.58 3.11 29.34
N LEU A 753 39.50 2.60 28.09
CA LEU A 753 38.27 2.02 27.54
C LEU A 753 37.77 0.83 28.37
N LYS A 754 38.67 -0.10 28.76
CA LYS A 754 38.34 -1.27 29.59
C LYS A 754 37.85 -0.88 30.98
N ARG A 755 38.19 0.33 31.47
CA ARG A 755 37.68 0.88 32.74
C ARG A 755 36.32 1.58 32.59
N SER A 756 36.07 2.19 31.43
CA SER A 756 34.88 3.00 31.16
C SER A 756 33.72 2.19 30.60
N PHE A 757 34.01 1.16 29.81
CA PHE A 757 33.02 0.31 29.17
C PHE A 757 33.16 -1.15 29.61
N ARG A 758 32.04 -1.89 29.62
CA ARG A 758 32.06 -3.32 29.91
C ARG A 758 32.80 -4.08 28.81
N PRO A 759 33.65 -5.07 29.15
CA PRO A 759 34.36 -5.85 28.14
C PRO A 759 33.45 -6.52 27.12
N GLU A 760 32.28 -6.98 27.54
CA GLU A 760 31.26 -7.57 26.66
C GLU A 760 30.76 -6.63 25.59
N PHE A 761 30.67 -5.32 25.87
CA PHE A 761 30.26 -4.32 24.89
C PHE A 761 31.38 -4.05 23.87
N LEU A 762 32.63 -3.86 24.32
CA LEU A 762 33.75 -3.62 23.41
C LEU A 762 34.01 -4.79 22.47
N ASN A 763 33.78 -6.04 22.92
CA ASN A 763 33.97 -7.24 22.11
C ASN A 763 32.88 -7.45 21.05
N ARG A 764 31.80 -6.68 21.08
CA ARG A 764 30.70 -6.76 20.10
C ARG A 764 30.83 -5.76 18.96
N LEU A 765 31.71 -4.78 19.12
CA LEU A 765 32.03 -3.81 18.08
C LEU A 765 32.90 -4.48 17.01
N ASP A 766 32.65 -4.16 15.73
CA ASP A 766 33.47 -4.65 14.63
C ASP A 766 34.86 -4.01 14.64
N GLU A 767 34.91 -2.68 14.85
CA GLU A 767 36.20 -1.96 14.89
C GLU A 767 36.14 -0.80 15.89
N ILE A 768 37.31 -0.60 16.59
CA ILE A 768 37.57 0.60 17.38
C ILE A 768 38.51 1.46 16.55
N VAL A 769 38.10 2.66 16.19
CA VAL A 769 38.74 3.54 15.22
C VAL A 769 39.32 4.76 15.93
N PHE A 770 40.62 4.93 15.82
CA PHE A 770 41.31 6.07 16.39
C PHE A 770 41.45 7.21 15.39
N TYR A 771 41.05 8.40 15.81
CA TYR A 771 41.20 9.62 15.05
C TYR A 771 42.38 10.41 15.54
N LYS A 772 43.34 10.69 14.62
CA LYS A 772 44.52 11.50 14.92
C LYS A 772 44.19 12.99 14.86
N GLN A 773 45.05 13.80 15.45
CA GLN A 773 45.01 15.25 15.29
C GLN A 773 45.31 15.62 13.82
N LEU A 774 44.63 16.63 13.32
CA LEU A 774 44.84 17.15 11.97
C LEU A 774 46.12 17.99 11.90
N THR A 775 46.92 17.78 10.87
CA THR A 775 48.10 18.59 10.58
C THR A 775 47.71 19.88 9.87
N LYS A 776 48.63 20.86 9.84
CA LYS A 776 48.37 22.12 9.13
C LYS A 776 48.12 21.90 7.62
N ASP A 777 48.82 20.95 6.99
CA ASP A 777 48.64 20.61 5.58
C ASP A 777 47.26 19.98 5.32
N GLU A 778 46.76 19.12 6.23
CA GLU A 778 45.44 18.54 6.14
C GLU A 778 44.33 19.61 6.29
N ILE A 779 44.57 20.64 7.13
CA ILE A 779 43.66 21.76 7.26
C ILE A 779 43.59 22.60 5.99
N PHE A 780 44.66 22.72 5.26
CA PHE A 780 44.66 23.36 3.94
C PHE A 780 43.66 22.71 3.00
N GLY A 781 43.66 21.39 2.92
CA GLY A 781 42.67 20.63 2.16
C GLY A 781 41.25 20.81 2.64
N ILE A 782 41.05 20.93 3.96
CA ILE A 782 39.72 21.17 4.56
C ILE A 782 39.18 22.55 4.20
N ILE A 783 40.02 23.59 4.09
CA ILE A 783 39.63 24.92 3.62
C ILE A 783 39.04 24.83 2.22
N ASP A 784 39.68 24.09 1.30
CA ASP A 784 39.18 23.93 -0.05
C ASP A 784 37.82 23.25 -0.08
N LEU A 785 37.60 22.23 0.75
CA LEU A 785 36.32 21.55 0.87
C LEU A 785 35.21 22.50 1.41
N GLN A 786 35.49 23.26 2.48
CA GLN A 786 34.51 24.20 3.05
C GLN A 786 34.20 25.37 2.10
N THR A 787 35.20 25.81 1.34
CA THR A 787 35.00 26.89 0.36
C THR A 787 34.29 26.42 -0.91
N ASN A 788 34.30 25.12 -1.22
CA ASN A 788 33.56 24.56 -2.35
C ASN A 788 32.03 24.74 -2.22
N ASP A 789 31.49 24.66 -1.01
CA ASP A 789 30.10 25.00 -0.76
C ASP A 789 29.78 26.47 -1.01
N LEU A 790 30.71 27.33 -0.66
CA LEU A 790 30.62 28.77 -0.93
C LEU A 790 30.73 29.03 -2.46
N ARG A 791 31.65 28.36 -3.15
CA ARG A 791 31.78 28.43 -4.62
C ARG A 791 30.51 28.02 -5.31
N ARG A 792 29.83 26.96 -4.84
CA ARG A 792 28.55 26.50 -5.40
C ARG A 792 27.46 27.56 -5.26
N ARG A 793 27.30 28.14 -4.05
CA ARG A 793 26.31 29.22 -3.78
C ARG A 793 26.58 30.48 -4.59
N LEU A 794 27.85 30.80 -4.86
CA LEU A 794 28.24 31.95 -5.69
C LEU A 794 28.00 31.68 -7.18
N LYS A 795 28.15 30.42 -7.62
CA LYS A 795 27.87 30.02 -9.01
C LYS A 795 26.39 30.23 -9.38
N ASP A 796 25.46 30.03 -8.44
CA ASP A 796 24.04 30.34 -8.65
C ASP A 796 23.78 31.85 -8.88
N LYS A 797 24.73 32.70 -8.45
CA LYS A 797 24.74 34.14 -8.70
C LYS A 797 25.63 34.55 -9.89
N GLN A 798 26.12 33.57 -10.64
CA GLN A 798 27.07 33.73 -11.76
C GLN A 798 28.40 34.39 -11.33
N LEU A 799 28.85 34.15 -10.10
CA LEU A 799 30.11 34.59 -9.53
C LEU A 799 31.07 33.44 -9.34
N SER A 800 32.36 33.67 -9.58
CA SER A 800 33.43 32.73 -9.28
C SER A 800 34.25 33.17 -8.06
N LEU A 801 34.84 32.24 -7.31
CA LEU A 801 35.67 32.53 -6.16
C LEU A 801 37.05 31.84 -6.29
N ASP A 802 38.09 32.66 -6.21
CA ASP A 802 39.49 32.21 -6.14
C ASP A 802 40.12 32.70 -4.86
N ILE A 803 40.87 31.82 -4.17
CA ILE A 803 41.51 32.12 -2.88
C ILE A 803 42.97 31.79 -3.03
N THR A 804 43.82 32.79 -2.82
CA THR A 804 45.29 32.62 -2.92
C THR A 804 45.82 31.73 -1.77
N ASP A 805 46.94 31.04 -2.01
CA ASP A 805 47.57 30.18 -1.01
C ASP A 805 48.02 30.97 0.23
N GLU A 806 48.39 32.23 0.03
CA GLU A 806 48.72 33.17 1.15
C GLU A 806 47.50 33.43 2.03
N ALA A 807 46.32 33.58 1.41
CA ALA A 807 45.05 33.77 2.15
C ALA A 807 44.67 32.51 2.90
N LYS A 808 44.84 31.31 2.29
CA LYS A 808 44.63 30.04 2.97
C LYS A 808 45.58 29.88 4.15
N GLN A 809 46.88 30.23 3.98
CA GLN A 809 47.86 30.17 5.07
C GLN A 809 47.44 31.08 6.23
N LEU A 810 46.97 32.29 5.97
CA LEU A 810 46.49 33.18 6.99
C LEU A 810 45.28 32.61 7.71
N ILE A 811 44.35 31.97 7.00
CA ILE A 811 43.19 31.29 7.57
C ILE A 811 43.66 30.16 8.51
N VAL A 812 44.62 29.33 8.10
CA VAL A 812 45.20 28.25 8.92
C VAL A 812 45.82 28.84 10.20
N ASP A 813 46.72 29.76 10.05
CA ASP A 813 47.48 30.31 11.21
C ASP A 813 46.56 31.05 12.20
N SER A 814 45.49 31.62 11.74
CA SER A 814 44.51 32.34 12.59
C SER A 814 43.45 31.44 13.22
N SER A 815 43.17 30.26 12.65
CA SER A 815 42.08 29.41 13.07
C SER A 815 42.50 28.03 13.60
N TYR A 816 43.76 27.64 13.40
CA TYR A 816 44.24 26.33 13.86
C TYR A 816 44.45 26.30 15.39
N ASP A 817 43.78 25.35 16.04
CA ASP A 817 44.00 25.00 17.43
C ASP A 817 44.06 23.46 17.53
N PRO A 818 45.22 22.95 18.02
CA PRO A 818 45.42 21.51 18.16
C PRO A 818 44.34 20.79 18.96
N SER A 819 43.73 21.44 19.95
CA SER A 819 42.72 20.86 20.84
C SER A 819 41.34 20.82 20.23
N PHE A 820 41.02 21.72 19.27
CA PHE A 820 39.70 21.88 18.69
C PHE A 820 39.62 21.48 17.21
N GLY A 821 40.74 21.12 16.60
CA GLY A 821 40.83 20.64 15.20
C GLY A 821 40.29 21.67 14.17
N ALA A 822 39.48 21.20 13.24
CA ALA A 822 38.88 22.05 12.20
C ALA A 822 37.60 22.82 12.66
N ARG A 823 37.15 22.70 13.90
CA ARG A 823 35.92 23.34 14.38
C ARG A 823 35.99 24.88 14.40
N PRO A 824 37.11 25.53 14.80
CA PRO A 824 37.24 26.96 14.70
C PRO A 824 37.33 27.50 13.28
N LEU A 825 37.83 26.71 12.33
CA LEU A 825 38.00 27.05 10.91
C LEU A 825 36.66 27.47 10.25
N LYS A 826 35.61 26.69 10.45
CA LYS A 826 34.28 27.00 9.88
C LYS A 826 33.76 28.38 10.36
N ARG A 827 33.98 28.69 11.63
CA ARG A 827 33.58 30.00 12.21
C ARG A 827 34.42 31.12 11.64
N TYR A 828 35.71 30.89 11.42
CA TYR A 828 36.61 31.89 10.86
C TYR A 828 36.25 32.21 9.42
N ILE A 829 36.02 31.17 8.59
CA ILE A 829 35.57 31.32 7.21
C ILE A 829 34.28 32.13 7.16
N GLN A 830 33.29 31.78 7.99
CA GLN A 830 31.99 32.46 8.01
C GLN A 830 32.15 33.94 8.40
N ARG A 831 32.90 34.23 9.44
CA ARG A 831 33.06 35.62 9.96
C ARG A 831 33.91 36.51 9.08
N ASN A 832 35.00 35.97 8.53
CA ASN A 832 36.00 36.79 7.85
C ASN A 832 35.86 36.69 6.31
N LEU A 833 35.65 35.50 5.77
CA LEU A 833 35.57 35.29 4.32
C LEU A 833 34.16 35.54 3.77
N GLU A 834 33.12 34.84 4.31
CA GLU A 834 31.74 34.98 3.82
C GLU A 834 31.22 36.41 4.05
N THR A 835 31.55 37.03 5.19
CA THR A 835 31.17 38.40 5.50
C THR A 835 31.86 39.42 4.58
N LEU A 836 33.13 39.19 4.22
CA LEU A 836 33.87 40.02 3.26
C LEU A 836 33.20 39.97 1.87
N ILE A 837 32.97 38.75 1.38
CA ILE A 837 32.31 38.54 0.08
C ILE A 837 30.89 39.15 0.07
N ALA A 838 30.11 38.96 1.14
CA ALA A 838 28.77 39.53 1.26
C ALA A 838 28.79 41.07 1.21
N ARG A 839 29.83 41.73 1.80
CA ARG A 839 29.95 43.20 1.70
C ARG A 839 30.21 43.65 0.28
N GLU A 840 31.11 42.98 -0.46
CA GLU A 840 31.43 43.34 -1.86
C GLU A 840 30.21 43.16 -2.77
N ILE A 841 29.46 42.09 -2.59
CA ILE A 841 28.18 41.87 -3.35
C ILE A 841 27.16 42.98 -3.04
N LEU A 842 27.01 43.34 -1.73
CA LEU A 842 26.03 44.36 -1.33
C LEU A 842 26.48 45.82 -1.69
N ALA A 843 27.81 46.02 -1.84
CA ALA A 843 28.37 47.30 -2.31
C ALA A 843 28.29 47.45 -3.81
N ASP A 844 27.77 46.47 -4.54
CA ASP A 844 27.66 46.43 -6.00
C ASP A 844 29.02 46.58 -6.71
N SER A 845 30.11 46.19 -5.99
CA SER A 845 31.48 46.23 -6.50
C SER A 845 31.83 45.00 -7.34
N VAL A 846 30.97 43.98 -7.40
CA VAL A 846 31.15 42.74 -8.15
C VAL A 846 29.91 42.49 -9.00
N HIS A 847 30.11 42.23 -10.29
CA HIS A 847 29.04 42.08 -11.28
C HIS A 847 28.92 40.60 -11.71
N GLN A 848 27.81 40.23 -12.31
CA GLN A 848 27.59 38.87 -12.86
C GLN A 848 28.70 38.53 -13.89
N GLY A 849 29.31 37.41 -13.73
CA GLY A 849 30.44 36.94 -14.54
C GLY A 849 31.81 37.20 -13.93
N ASP A 850 31.92 37.96 -12.85
CA ASP A 850 33.19 38.30 -12.23
C ASP A 850 33.74 37.18 -11.36
N THR A 851 35.09 37.15 -11.19
CA THR A 851 35.81 36.30 -10.27
C THR A 851 36.29 37.10 -9.06
N ILE A 852 35.84 36.75 -7.88
CA ILE A 852 36.25 37.34 -6.63
C ILE A 852 37.58 36.70 -6.22
N HIS A 853 38.68 37.50 -6.27
CA HIS A 853 39.97 37.07 -5.83
C HIS A 853 40.22 37.49 -4.36
N ILE A 854 40.46 36.49 -3.50
CA ILE A 854 40.76 36.75 -2.08
C ILE A 854 42.25 36.58 -1.84
N GLY A 855 42.86 37.65 -1.39
CA GLY A 855 44.29 37.71 -1.01
C GLY A 855 44.47 38.25 0.39
N VAL A 856 45.73 38.59 0.74
CA VAL A 856 46.12 39.16 2.04
C VAL A 856 46.59 40.59 1.83
N LYS A 857 45.98 41.52 2.57
CA LYS A 857 46.41 42.93 2.64
C LYS A 857 46.46 43.38 4.12
N ASP A 858 47.60 43.99 4.49
CA ASP A 858 47.83 44.44 5.87
C ASP A 858 47.57 43.42 6.97
N GLY A 859 47.85 42.12 6.65
CA GLY A 859 47.63 41.01 7.60
C GLY A 859 46.20 40.55 7.79
N ALA A 860 45.27 41.02 6.92
CA ALA A 860 43.86 40.58 6.90
C ALA A 860 43.43 40.10 5.52
N LEU A 861 42.36 39.30 5.44
CA LEU A 861 41.74 38.89 4.17
C LEU A 861 41.15 40.14 3.45
N ALA A 862 41.45 40.29 2.19
CA ALA A 862 40.96 41.39 1.34
C ALA A 862 40.59 40.84 -0.03
N VAL A 863 39.65 41.51 -0.74
CA VAL A 863 39.41 41.28 -2.15
C VAL A 863 40.50 42.03 -2.95
N CYS A 864 41.14 41.34 -3.87
CA CYS A 864 42.30 41.86 -4.66
C CYS A 864 41.89 42.15 -6.10
#